data_bf4a8c49a8de618d02fc1675662568a2
#
_entry.id   bf4a8c49a8de618d02fc1675662568a2
#
_cell.length_a   1.000
_cell.length_b   1.000
_cell.length_c   1.000
_cell.angle_alpha   90.00
_cell.angle_beta   90.00
_cell.angle_gamma   90.00
#
_symmetry.space_group_name_H-M   'P 1'
#
loop_
_entity.id
_entity.type
_entity.pdbx_description
1 polymer ?
#
loop_
_entity_poly.entity_id
_entity_poly.type
_entity_poly.pdbx_seq_one_letter_code
_entity_poly.pdbx_strand_id
1 'polypeptide(L)'
;MNKGERTSIPYWADLLGNIRQILTGLHGYQAMSRELIQNADDARADHLIFDIDEDALRIWNNASFTDCSDGGRHCPWMADGNPITGTNRACDVHAISKVGSSNKYREPGLIGRFGIGFVSVYQITDAPRILSMNKQLQLDPLNGGVSFTSVSFDKGTTFELPWAFDADSPMRVELSASPVQREDLDILQTDLVSVAEDCLLFLRNLASLEVRRNGRTITRVTKTSLGDNRLRLTFEGSGRQEEWYVVHFDAQEAAEPLRRKYQVIERLDRQTTGQIAFRLGHLPERVGRIFAYLPTELDAPIPCHINADFFPEQTRKSLVLAGEQHERHWNEMLLQAAAREVASHLIGLRDVLGAKRLWELIDEALDKRLDPHFKVFWNEIEKQAKVEPIALTALGKWVKPAVCKIGPADYEKPEHGSLCTIGLQLLDAKLSPHKNSFVALGGSSLTLYSFVDAWDRWLGENAENELISTVTAKTMSFMVPLWRIAERFVGEIGIISSEQSALVRLSSLPFVPSSEASLLPIKSLLRLPKKLQRDQVGRFFPNLSFVAENFSKYPKLYELINRLELEGLFAELRAKSDQGVSMGDWLGGNKTSLRSFYELLADCPAGDDDPDPAAIYEIPFLIGSDGSFLTPKQAVIPSDFTDPVGRYNTLDMSFFEGRVEDLLKKRLHIEPLTFEKYIEEHLEEILEEGLEERQYAALVDELTSHPKILENNRLRRRLEDLPLVWTNADEMRIPRDCYVKTTDL
;
A
#
# COMPACT_ATOMS: atom_id res chain seq x y z
N MET A 1 -43.19 -29.74 74.25
CA MET A 1 -41.99 -29.49 73.45
C MET A 1 -41.61 -28.04 73.62
N ASN A 2 -40.64 -27.75 74.50
CA ASN A 2 -40.13 -26.40 74.71
C ASN A 2 -39.49 -25.86 73.42
N LYS A 3 -39.95 -24.73 72.94
CA LYS A 3 -39.29 -23.97 71.88
C LYS A 3 -37.97 -23.45 72.50
N GLY A 4 -36.84 -24.05 72.10
CA GLY A 4 -35.54 -23.55 72.51
C GLY A 4 -35.36 -22.09 72.05
N GLU A 5 -35.05 -21.22 73.01
CA GLU A 5 -34.62 -19.83 72.76
C GLU A 5 -33.43 -19.87 71.78
N ARG A 6 -33.63 -19.28 70.61
CA ARG A 6 -32.50 -19.04 69.66
C ARG A 6 -31.71 -17.86 70.16
N THR A 7 -30.57 -18.13 70.78
CA THR A 7 -29.55 -17.12 71.09
C THR A 7 -28.80 -16.82 69.78
N SER A 8 -28.89 -15.60 69.32
CA SER A 8 -28.14 -15.11 68.17
C SER A 8 -27.00 -14.19 68.62
N ILE A 9 -25.82 -14.44 68.19
CA ILE A 9 -24.68 -13.52 68.36
C ILE A 9 -24.63 -12.68 67.08
N PRO A 10 -24.75 -11.36 67.15
CA PRO A 10 -24.66 -10.49 65.97
C PRO A 10 -23.26 -10.53 65.41
N TYR A 11 -23.15 -10.53 64.07
CA TYR A 11 -21.88 -10.30 63.39
C TYR A 11 -21.43 -8.87 63.68
N TRP A 12 -20.16 -8.69 63.99
CA TRP A 12 -19.52 -7.36 64.10
C TRP A 12 -18.31 -7.33 63.18
N ALA A 13 -17.98 -6.18 62.62
CA ALA A 13 -16.85 -5.97 61.75
C ALA A 13 -15.67 -5.40 62.53
N ASP A 14 -14.49 -5.96 62.36
CA ASP A 14 -13.25 -5.42 62.86
C ASP A 14 -12.82 -4.24 61.92
N LEU A 15 -13.02 -3.01 62.36
CA LEU A 15 -12.71 -1.81 61.63
C LEU A 15 -11.19 -1.70 61.33
N LEU A 16 -10.35 -1.93 62.31
CA LEU A 16 -8.90 -1.82 62.18
C LEU A 16 -8.32 -2.97 61.33
N GLY A 17 -8.86 -4.19 61.47
CA GLY A 17 -8.53 -5.31 60.62
C GLY A 17 -8.84 -5.05 59.17
N ASN A 18 -10.00 -4.42 58.85
CA ASN A 18 -10.35 -4.04 57.50
C ASN A 18 -9.41 -2.98 56.92
N ILE A 19 -9.07 -1.95 57.72
CA ILE A 19 -8.10 -0.91 57.31
C ILE A 19 -6.73 -1.53 57.05
N ARG A 20 -6.24 -2.41 57.96
CA ARG A 20 -4.98 -3.13 57.80
C ARG A 20 -4.93 -3.92 56.51
N GLN A 21 -5.99 -4.70 56.21
CA GLN A 21 -6.07 -5.50 55.00
C GLN A 21 -5.97 -4.64 53.74
N ILE A 22 -6.62 -3.49 53.71
CA ILE A 22 -6.55 -2.52 52.62
C ILE A 22 -5.12 -1.99 52.45
N LEU A 23 -4.50 -1.55 53.51
CA LEU A 23 -3.15 -0.97 53.50
C LEU A 23 -2.10 -1.97 53.02
N THR A 24 -2.22 -3.24 53.42
CA THR A 24 -1.28 -4.30 53.00
C THR A 24 -1.23 -4.49 51.47
N GLY A 25 -2.31 -4.18 50.76
CA GLY A 25 -2.37 -4.26 49.30
C GLY A 25 -1.89 -3.01 48.54
N LEU A 26 -1.55 -1.94 49.25
CA LEU A 26 -1.15 -0.67 48.64
C LEU A 26 0.38 -0.55 48.56
N HIS A 27 0.89 -0.23 47.35
CA HIS A 27 2.30 0.06 47.10
C HIS A 27 2.43 1.47 46.50
N GLY A 28 3.26 2.31 47.16
CA GLY A 28 3.39 3.73 46.80
C GLY A 28 2.13 4.53 47.13
N TYR A 29 2.11 5.78 46.68
CA TYR A 29 1.07 6.74 47.04
C TYR A 29 0.11 7.09 45.92
N GLN A 30 0.30 6.53 44.73
CA GLN A 30 -0.53 6.82 43.56
C GLN A 30 -1.99 6.40 43.74
N ALA A 31 -2.25 5.26 44.37
CA ALA A 31 -3.61 4.78 44.62
C ALA A 31 -4.36 5.76 45.56
N MET A 32 -3.73 6.20 46.67
CA MET A 32 -4.27 7.20 47.54
C MET A 32 -4.53 8.53 46.80
N SER A 33 -3.58 9.00 46.02
CA SER A 33 -3.67 10.24 45.25
C SER A 33 -4.86 10.20 44.27
N ARG A 34 -5.02 9.12 43.53
CA ARG A 34 -6.14 8.93 42.60
C ARG A 34 -7.49 8.93 43.29
N GLU A 35 -7.60 8.28 44.45
CA GLU A 35 -8.84 8.24 45.23
C GLU A 35 -9.22 9.63 45.76
N LEU A 36 -8.26 10.42 46.21
CA LEU A 36 -8.49 11.79 46.71
C LEU A 36 -8.94 12.72 45.58
N ILE A 37 -8.32 12.60 44.37
CA ILE A 37 -8.73 13.33 43.17
C ILE A 37 -10.16 12.95 42.78
N GLN A 38 -10.46 11.65 42.77
CA GLN A 38 -11.77 11.14 42.44
C GLN A 38 -12.86 11.62 43.43
N ASN A 39 -12.56 11.63 44.73
CA ASN A 39 -13.50 12.13 45.73
C ASN A 39 -13.78 13.64 45.56
N ALA A 40 -12.80 14.42 45.15
CA ALA A 40 -12.99 15.84 44.84
C ALA A 40 -13.85 16.05 43.61
N ASP A 41 -13.63 15.26 42.53
CA ASP A 41 -14.47 15.31 41.32
C ASP A 41 -15.91 14.85 41.57
N ASP A 42 -16.10 13.77 42.37
CA ASP A 42 -17.42 13.31 42.82
C ASP A 42 -18.15 14.34 43.69
N ALA A 43 -17.41 15.14 44.46
CA ALA A 43 -17.95 16.27 45.24
C ALA A 43 -18.25 17.52 44.38
N ARG A 44 -18.03 17.44 43.04
CA ARG A 44 -18.20 18.53 42.08
C ARG A 44 -17.28 19.72 42.31
N ALA A 45 -16.09 19.49 42.86
CA ALA A 45 -15.06 20.49 42.91
C ALA A 45 -14.51 20.79 41.52
N ASP A 46 -14.20 22.03 41.23
CA ASP A 46 -13.51 22.43 39.99
C ASP A 46 -12.01 22.72 40.22
N HIS A 47 -11.60 22.87 41.49
CA HIS A 47 -10.22 23.07 41.89
C HIS A 47 -9.81 22.11 43.01
N LEU A 48 -8.62 21.52 42.89
CA LEU A 48 -8.02 20.65 43.90
C LEU A 48 -6.54 21.00 44.08
N ILE A 49 -6.11 21.17 45.34
CA ILE A 49 -4.75 21.50 45.71
C ILE A 49 -4.23 20.48 46.73
N PHE A 50 -3.09 19.88 46.44
CA PHE A 50 -2.28 19.11 47.40
C PHE A 50 -1.11 19.98 47.85
N ASP A 51 -0.95 20.21 49.17
CA ASP A 51 0.19 20.94 49.75
C ASP A 51 0.92 20.03 50.72
N ILE A 52 2.16 19.70 50.40
CA ILE A 52 3.05 18.86 51.21
C ILE A 52 3.82 19.78 52.11
N ASP A 53 3.36 19.94 53.35
CA ASP A 53 4.04 20.75 54.37
C ASP A 53 4.97 19.90 55.26
N GLU A 54 5.68 20.52 56.16
CA GLU A 54 6.61 19.82 57.06
C GLU A 54 5.89 18.92 58.08
N ASP A 55 4.66 19.27 58.49
CA ASP A 55 3.87 18.62 59.52
C ASP A 55 2.71 17.77 58.99
N ALA A 56 2.21 18.06 57.79
CA ALA A 56 1.03 17.39 57.21
C ALA A 56 0.97 17.46 55.70
N LEU A 57 0.21 16.54 55.08
CA LEU A 57 -0.35 16.74 53.75
C LEU A 57 -1.68 17.48 53.91
N ARG A 58 -1.80 18.68 53.31
CA ARG A 58 -3.05 19.43 53.23
C ARG A 58 -3.65 19.32 51.84
N ILE A 59 -4.93 18.95 51.80
CA ILE A 59 -5.64 18.75 50.54
C ILE A 59 -6.88 19.63 50.55
N TRP A 60 -6.89 20.66 49.73
CA TRP A 60 -8.01 21.58 49.63
C TRP A 60 -8.75 21.45 48.31
N ASN A 61 -10.09 21.45 48.37
CA ASN A 61 -10.94 21.62 47.20
C ASN A 61 -12.07 22.61 47.51
N ASN A 62 -12.64 23.23 46.47
CA ASN A 62 -13.66 24.27 46.63
C ASN A 62 -15.10 23.75 46.83
N ALA A 63 -15.34 22.43 46.86
CA ALA A 63 -16.63 21.84 47.22
C ALA A 63 -16.75 21.71 48.75
N SER A 64 -17.95 21.93 49.28
CA SER A 64 -18.23 21.77 50.71
C SER A 64 -18.96 20.45 50.97
N PHE A 65 -18.71 19.84 52.11
CA PHE A 65 -19.44 18.68 52.58
C PHE A 65 -20.93 18.99 52.75
N THR A 66 -21.74 17.97 52.62
CA THR A 66 -23.15 18.01 52.99
C THR A 66 -23.34 17.45 54.39
N ASP A 67 -24.27 18.07 55.17
CA ASP A 67 -24.57 17.67 56.53
C ASP A 67 -26.08 17.67 56.78
N CYS A 68 -26.60 16.58 57.29
CA CYS A 68 -28.00 16.46 57.69
C CYS A 68 -28.26 17.03 59.10
N SER A 69 -27.22 17.47 59.79
CA SER A 69 -27.27 18.01 61.16
C SER A 69 -27.82 17.03 62.23
N ASP A 70 -27.93 15.73 61.87
CA ASP A 70 -28.29 14.68 62.86
C ASP A 70 -27.03 13.99 63.36
N GLY A 71 -26.89 13.89 64.70
CA GLY A 71 -25.76 13.20 65.36
C GLY A 71 -25.98 11.68 65.51
N GLY A 72 -27.06 11.15 64.95
CA GLY A 72 -27.37 9.72 65.07
C GLY A 72 -26.48 8.81 64.21
N ARG A 73 -26.53 7.52 64.53
CA ARG A 73 -25.75 6.50 63.77
C ARG A 73 -26.20 6.35 62.32
N HIS A 74 -27.45 6.69 62.01
CA HIS A 74 -28.05 6.56 60.70
C HIS A 74 -28.44 7.92 60.15
N CYS A 75 -28.00 8.21 58.92
CA CYS A 75 -28.33 9.45 58.26
C CYS A 75 -29.82 9.44 57.86
N PRO A 76 -30.63 10.42 58.32
CA PRO A 76 -32.06 10.52 57.96
C PRO A 76 -32.28 10.65 56.46
N TRP A 77 -31.36 11.28 55.72
CA TRP A 77 -31.48 11.43 54.26
C TRP A 77 -31.51 10.10 53.51
N MET A 78 -31.06 9.00 54.11
CA MET A 78 -31.18 7.67 53.52
C MET A 78 -32.61 7.12 53.51
N ALA A 79 -33.43 7.58 54.45
CA ALA A 79 -34.87 7.21 54.53
C ALA A 79 -35.76 8.25 53.86
N ASP A 80 -35.49 9.53 54.15
CA ASP A 80 -36.36 10.66 53.79
C ASP A 80 -36.00 11.29 52.42
N GLY A 81 -34.91 10.89 51.83
CA GLY A 81 -34.32 11.48 50.62
C GLY A 81 -33.35 12.62 50.93
N ASN A 82 -32.27 12.71 50.18
CA ASN A 82 -31.27 13.77 50.27
C ASN A 82 -31.79 15.00 49.51
N PRO A 83 -31.99 16.13 50.19
CA PRO A 83 -32.59 17.33 49.61
C PRO A 83 -31.71 17.98 48.52
N ILE A 84 -30.42 17.61 48.44
CA ILE A 84 -29.47 18.17 47.47
C ILE A 84 -29.43 17.33 46.19
N THR A 85 -29.43 16.00 46.36
CA THR A 85 -29.30 15.06 45.19
C THR A 85 -30.63 14.46 44.74
N GLY A 86 -31.67 14.59 45.54
CA GLY A 86 -32.98 13.94 45.26
C GLY A 86 -32.95 12.42 45.39
N THR A 87 -31.86 11.83 45.88
CA THR A 87 -31.68 10.39 46.05
C THR A 87 -31.61 9.99 47.51
N ASN A 88 -31.75 8.72 47.85
CA ASN A 88 -31.60 8.20 49.22
C ASN A 88 -30.11 8.09 49.63
N ARG A 89 -29.35 9.17 49.47
CA ARG A 89 -27.94 9.27 49.76
C ARG A 89 -27.69 9.85 51.15
N ALA A 90 -26.79 9.24 51.88
CA ALA A 90 -26.32 9.82 53.13
C ALA A 90 -25.59 11.15 52.89
N CYS A 91 -25.66 12.08 53.83
CA CYS A 91 -24.79 13.26 53.79
C CYS A 91 -23.31 12.86 53.93
N ASP A 92 -22.41 13.74 53.48
CA ASP A 92 -20.98 13.42 53.42
C ASP A 92 -20.38 13.20 54.84
N VAL A 93 -20.91 13.89 55.86
CA VAL A 93 -20.52 13.67 57.26
C VAL A 93 -20.81 12.24 57.70
N HIS A 94 -21.98 11.69 57.38
CA HIS A 94 -22.28 10.30 57.69
C HIS A 94 -21.56 9.31 56.76
N ALA A 95 -21.34 9.69 55.50
CA ALA A 95 -20.64 8.82 54.52
C ALA A 95 -19.19 8.58 54.91
N ILE A 96 -18.47 9.59 55.39
CA ILE A 96 -17.05 9.47 55.77
C ILE A 96 -16.83 8.60 56.99
N SER A 97 -17.85 8.46 57.89
CA SER A 97 -17.78 7.59 59.05
C SER A 97 -17.94 6.10 58.74
N LYS A 98 -18.29 5.75 57.52
CA LYS A 98 -18.51 4.36 57.07
C LYS A 98 -17.33 3.81 56.34
N VAL A 99 -16.53 2.99 56.97
CA VAL A 99 -15.44 2.23 56.29
C VAL A 99 -16.03 1.00 55.60
N GLY A 100 -15.65 0.82 54.36
CA GLY A 100 -16.08 -0.36 53.57
C GLY A 100 -17.56 -0.38 53.17
N SER A 101 -18.22 0.81 53.08
CA SER A 101 -19.63 0.87 52.71
C SER A 101 -19.86 0.53 51.24
N SER A 102 -20.72 -0.47 50.99
CA SER A 102 -21.20 -0.80 49.65
C SER A 102 -22.18 0.23 49.07
N ASN A 103 -22.43 1.36 49.72
CA ASN A 103 -23.42 2.34 49.31
C ASN A 103 -23.03 3.05 48.01
N LYS A 104 -21.75 3.43 47.84
CA LYS A 104 -21.24 4.02 46.57
C LYS A 104 -21.36 3.03 45.35
N TYR A 105 -21.51 1.75 45.62
CA TYR A 105 -21.71 0.75 44.56
C TYR A 105 -23.02 0.88 43.83
N ARG A 106 -24.02 1.56 44.43
CA ARG A 106 -25.38 1.69 43.89
C ARG A 106 -25.73 3.10 43.41
N GLU A 107 -24.78 4.03 43.43
CA GLU A 107 -25.07 5.41 43.05
C GLU A 107 -24.67 5.70 41.61
N PRO A 108 -25.63 6.15 40.76
CA PRO A 108 -25.34 6.51 39.39
C PRO A 108 -24.40 7.71 39.32
N GLY A 109 -23.40 7.66 38.48
CA GLY A 109 -22.53 8.78 38.17
C GLY A 109 -21.39 9.04 39.12
N LEU A 110 -21.21 8.28 40.21
CA LEU A 110 -20.01 8.39 41.05
C LEU A 110 -18.85 7.53 40.52
N ILE A 111 -17.66 8.10 40.56
CA ILE A 111 -16.42 7.43 40.08
C ILE A 111 -15.90 6.47 41.15
N GLY A 112 -15.99 6.84 42.44
CA GLY A 112 -15.48 6.11 43.62
C GLY A 112 -16.41 5.01 44.12
N ARG A 113 -16.36 3.82 43.48
CA ARG A 113 -17.32 2.75 43.84
C ARG A 113 -16.80 1.68 44.83
N PHE A 114 -15.50 1.65 45.09
CA PHE A 114 -14.90 0.52 45.80
C PHE A 114 -14.86 0.68 47.37
N GLY A 115 -15.28 1.79 47.90
CA GLY A 115 -15.32 2.00 49.36
C GLY A 115 -13.96 1.97 50.09
N ILE A 116 -12.88 1.88 49.34
CA ILE A 116 -11.50 1.79 49.82
C ILE A 116 -10.88 3.19 49.95
N GLY A 117 -11.45 4.20 49.27
CA GLY A 117 -10.86 5.44 48.91
C GLY A 117 -10.23 6.21 50.07
N PHE A 118 -11.02 6.69 51.00
CA PHE A 118 -10.48 7.53 52.09
C PHE A 118 -9.61 6.76 53.08
N VAL A 119 -9.85 5.43 53.22
CA VAL A 119 -9.04 4.57 54.12
C VAL A 119 -7.56 4.54 53.74
N SER A 120 -7.24 4.76 52.46
CA SER A 120 -5.86 4.82 51.99
C SER A 120 -5.02 5.92 52.63
N VAL A 121 -5.63 6.97 53.18
CA VAL A 121 -4.90 8.04 53.88
C VAL A 121 -4.15 7.57 55.13
N TYR A 122 -4.62 6.45 55.73
CA TYR A 122 -3.92 5.83 56.86
C TYR A 122 -2.54 5.28 56.53
N GLN A 123 -2.15 5.27 55.26
CA GLN A 123 -0.74 5.07 54.88
C GLN A 123 0.17 6.13 55.46
N ILE A 124 -0.29 7.38 55.53
CA ILE A 124 0.54 8.54 55.87
C ILE A 124 0.14 9.25 57.17
N THR A 125 -1.08 9.01 57.70
CA THR A 125 -1.58 9.70 58.87
C THR A 125 -2.29 8.74 59.84
N ASP A 126 -2.23 9.06 61.15
CA ASP A 126 -2.98 8.34 62.19
C ASP A 126 -4.23 9.10 62.65
N ALA A 127 -4.28 10.41 62.40
CA ALA A 127 -5.33 11.29 62.91
C ALA A 127 -5.80 12.28 61.81
N PRO A 128 -6.49 11.80 60.79
CA PRO A 128 -7.00 12.67 59.73
C PRO A 128 -8.06 13.62 60.28
N ARG A 129 -7.95 14.91 59.86
CA ARG A 129 -8.87 15.98 60.22
C ARG A 129 -9.49 16.52 58.93
N ILE A 130 -10.78 16.91 59.01
CA ILE A 130 -11.51 17.48 57.87
C ILE A 130 -12.17 18.78 58.31
N LEU A 131 -11.85 19.87 57.63
CA LEU A 131 -12.46 21.18 57.83
C LEU A 131 -13.43 21.44 56.69
N SER A 132 -14.72 21.59 57.02
CA SER A 132 -15.76 21.96 56.08
C SER A 132 -17.00 22.48 56.83
N MET A 133 -17.79 23.35 56.22
CA MET A 133 -19.06 23.84 56.78
C MET A 133 -18.94 24.43 58.21
N ASN A 134 -17.90 25.16 58.50
CA ASN A 134 -17.61 25.67 59.86
C ASN A 134 -17.50 24.58 60.93
N LYS A 135 -17.14 23.34 60.53
CA LYS A 135 -16.87 22.19 61.40
C LYS A 135 -15.52 21.63 61.14
N GLN A 136 -14.85 21.17 62.17
CA GLN A 136 -13.71 20.31 62.10
C GLN A 136 -14.15 18.93 62.55
N LEU A 137 -13.99 17.95 61.67
CA LEU A 137 -14.20 16.52 61.92
C LEU A 137 -12.84 15.90 62.21
N GLN A 138 -12.75 15.08 63.23
CA GLN A 138 -11.59 14.24 63.52
C GLN A 138 -12.03 12.78 63.52
N LEU A 139 -11.36 11.98 62.67
CA LEU A 139 -11.63 10.56 62.58
C LEU A 139 -10.73 9.81 63.55
N ASP A 140 -11.32 8.98 64.39
CA ASP A 140 -10.66 8.15 65.40
C ASP A 140 -11.09 6.68 65.25
N PRO A 141 -10.45 5.90 64.38
CA PRO A 141 -10.78 4.48 64.19
C PRO A 141 -10.50 3.61 65.40
N LEU A 142 -9.55 4.03 66.28
CA LEU A 142 -9.22 3.29 67.52
C LEU A 142 -10.43 3.25 68.47
N ASN A 143 -11.11 4.38 68.58
CA ASN A 143 -12.28 4.52 69.46
C ASN A 143 -13.60 4.34 68.66
N GLY A 144 -13.50 4.04 67.36
CA GLY A 144 -14.66 3.80 66.48
C GLY A 144 -15.59 5.00 66.30
N GLY A 145 -15.04 6.23 66.33
CA GLY A 145 -15.84 7.44 66.32
C GLY A 145 -15.34 8.54 65.35
N VAL A 146 -16.25 9.48 65.08
CA VAL A 146 -15.93 10.78 64.46
C VAL A 146 -16.38 11.86 65.42
N SER A 147 -15.46 12.74 65.85
CA SER A 147 -15.75 13.85 66.70
C SER A 147 -15.85 15.15 65.90
N PHE A 148 -16.65 16.10 66.38
CA PHE A 148 -16.91 17.38 65.71
C PHE A 148 -16.57 18.55 66.65
N THR A 149 -15.93 19.58 66.09
CA THR A 149 -15.71 20.85 66.76
C THR A 149 -16.14 22.00 65.86
N SER A 150 -16.84 23.01 66.40
CA SER A 150 -17.18 24.20 65.61
C SER A 150 -15.95 25.05 65.41
N VAL A 151 -15.66 25.46 64.23
CA VAL A 151 -14.51 26.29 63.83
C VAL A 151 -14.96 27.31 62.79
N SER A 152 -14.29 28.43 62.68
CA SER A 152 -14.53 29.38 61.60
C SER A 152 -13.72 28.85 60.37
N PHE A 153 -14.43 28.54 59.30
CA PHE A 153 -13.82 28.05 58.03
C PHE A 153 -14.58 28.61 56.83
N ASP A 154 -13.86 29.26 55.95
CA ASP A 154 -14.47 30.15 54.97
C ASP A 154 -15.23 29.40 53.84
N LYS A 155 -14.57 28.58 53.08
CA LYS A 155 -15.18 27.86 51.93
C LYS A 155 -14.41 26.60 51.56
N GLY A 156 -15.16 25.62 50.99
CA GLY A 156 -14.60 24.39 50.49
C GLY A 156 -14.42 23.32 51.58
N THR A 157 -13.54 22.39 51.31
CA THR A 157 -13.15 21.31 52.19
C THR A 157 -11.63 21.19 52.24
N THR A 158 -11.06 21.13 53.43
CA THR A 158 -9.64 20.84 53.66
C THR A 158 -9.52 19.51 54.41
N PHE A 159 -8.78 18.58 53.85
CA PHE A 159 -8.28 17.41 54.56
C PHE A 159 -6.88 17.75 55.07
N GLU A 160 -6.67 17.66 56.39
CA GLU A 160 -5.38 17.81 57.03
C GLU A 160 -4.96 16.43 57.52
N LEU A 161 -3.85 15.91 56.99
CA LEU A 161 -3.32 14.57 57.21
C LEU A 161 -1.92 14.70 57.88
N PRO A 162 -1.85 14.85 59.23
CA PRO A 162 -0.57 14.95 59.96
C PRO A 162 0.27 13.70 59.70
N TRP A 163 1.58 13.89 59.49
CA TRP A 163 2.47 12.77 59.22
C TRP A 163 2.58 11.81 60.40
N ALA A 164 2.39 10.53 60.15
CA ALA A 164 2.56 9.48 61.16
C ALA A 164 4.04 9.06 61.28
N PHE A 165 4.88 9.97 61.81
CA PHE A 165 6.31 9.74 62.00
C PHE A 165 6.62 8.81 63.21
N ASP A 166 5.70 8.74 64.20
CA ASP A 166 5.88 7.94 65.38
C ASP A 166 5.54 6.47 65.15
N ALA A 167 6.57 5.63 65.21
CA ALA A 167 6.41 4.16 65.03
C ALA A 167 5.61 3.51 66.18
N ASP A 168 5.65 4.11 67.36
CA ASP A 168 5.04 3.57 68.57
C ASP A 168 3.62 4.11 68.82
N SER A 169 3.11 4.90 67.85
CA SER A 169 1.73 5.37 67.95
C SER A 169 0.75 4.19 68.00
N PRO A 170 -0.29 4.23 68.86
CA PRO A 170 -1.26 3.18 68.99
C PRO A 170 -1.89 2.77 67.64
N MET A 171 -2.07 3.74 66.75
CA MET A 171 -2.66 3.51 65.44
C MET A 171 -1.71 2.73 64.50
N ARG A 172 -0.41 3.09 64.49
CA ARG A 172 0.61 2.38 63.69
C ARG A 172 0.75 0.92 64.13
N VAL A 173 0.80 0.72 65.48
CA VAL A 173 0.90 -0.60 66.08
C VAL A 173 -0.31 -1.48 65.70
N GLU A 174 -1.53 -0.98 65.88
CA GLU A 174 -2.76 -1.70 65.56
C GLU A 174 -2.92 -1.98 64.06
N LEU A 175 -2.55 -1.04 63.21
CA LEU A 175 -2.58 -1.26 61.75
C LEU A 175 -1.40 -2.10 61.24
N SER A 176 -0.39 -2.40 62.07
CA SER A 176 0.88 -3.01 61.63
C SER A 176 1.49 -2.23 60.45
N ALA A 177 1.34 -0.89 60.44
CA ALA A 177 1.78 -0.04 59.38
C ALA A 177 3.11 0.63 59.72
N SER A 178 4.02 0.75 58.74
CA SER A 178 5.30 1.43 58.93
C SER A 178 5.10 2.92 59.20
N PRO A 179 5.93 3.57 60.05
CA PRO A 179 5.91 5.02 60.21
C PRO A 179 6.35 5.70 58.89
N VAL A 180 5.86 6.87 58.62
CA VAL A 180 6.31 7.72 57.52
C VAL A 180 7.74 8.18 57.76
N GLN A 181 8.60 8.09 56.77
CA GLN A 181 9.95 8.64 56.81
C GLN A 181 9.98 10.01 56.06
N ARG A 182 10.97 10.84 56.37
CA ARG A 182 11.07 12.14 55.66
C ARG A 182 11.34 11.99 54.18
N GLU A 183 12.03 10.92 53.78
CA GLU A 183 12.31 10.54 52.40
C GLU A 183 11.04 10.15 51.62
N ASP A 184 10.03 9.64 52.33
CA ASP A 184 8.73 9.29 51.72
C ASP A 184 7.98 10.49 51.15
N LEU A 185 8.25 11.69 51.71
CA LEU A 185 7.62 12.92 51.22
C LEU A 185 8.05 13.27 49.80
N ASP A 186 9.27 12.93 49.39
CA ASP A 186 9.77 13.14 48.03
C ASP A 186 9.17 12.11 47.06
N ILE A 187 8.97 10.87 47.52
CA ILE A 187 8.25 9.82 46.77
C ILE A 187 6.79 10.25 46.58
N LEU A 188 6.14 10.70 47.65
CA LEU A 188 4.76 11.19 47.59
C LEU A 188 4.61 12.39 46.64
N GLN A 189 5.56 13.34 46.68
CA GLN A 189 5.56 14.45 45.73
C GLN A 189 5.65 13.98 44.28
N THR A 190 6.55 13.05 44.00
CA THR A 190 6.73 12.49 42.66
C THR A 190 5.46 11.78 42.20
N ASP A 191 4.86 10.97 43.07
CA ASP A 191 3.61 10.27 42.77
C ASP A 191 2.44 11.23 42.55
N LEU A 192 2.29 12.27 43.39
CA LEU A 192 1.25 13.28 43.23
C LEU A 192 1.38 14.07 41.94
N VAL A 193 2.61 14.46 41.54
CA VAL A 193 2.87 15.17 40.29
C VAL A 193 2.50 14.27 39.11
N SER A 194 2.96 13.02 39.11
CA SER A 194 2.67 12.06 38.04
C SER A 194 1.16 11.84 37.89
N VAL A 195 0.46 11.61 38.99
CA VAL A 195 -1.00 11.39 38.97
C VAL A 195 -1.76 12.65 38.56
N ALA A 196 -1.30 13.84 38.98
CA ALA A 196 -1.91 15.11 38.58
C ALA A 196 -1.83 15.31 37.04
N GLU A 197 -0.70 14.98 36.44
CA GLU A 197 -0.50 15.11 35.00
C GLU A 197 -1.35 14.12 34.19
N ASP A 198 -1.62 12.93 34.70
CA ASP A 198 -2.31 11.87 33.98
C ASP A 198 -3.85 11.86 34.14
N CYS A 199 -4.40 12.44 35.24
CA CYS A 199 -5.79 12.22 35.64
C CYS A 199 -6.81 13.21 35.04
N LEU A 200 -6.42 14.47 34.76
CA LEU A 200 -7.37 15.56 34.54
C LEU A 200 -8.21 15.46 33.29
N LEU A 201 -7.73 14.74 32.25
CA LEU A 201 -8.32 14.71 30.92
C LEU A 201 -9.82 14.35 30.92
N PHE A 202 -10.21 13.31 31.65
CA PHE A 202 -11.56 12.75 31.64
C PHE A 202 -12.38 13.02 32.90
N LEU A 203 -11.81 13.73 33.88
CA LEU A 203 -12.57 14.14 35.06
C LEU A 203 -13.69 15.11 34.64
N ARG A 204 -14.84 14.98 35.31
CA ARG A 204 -16.05 15.68 34.88
C ARG A 204 -16.12 17.11 35.37
N ASN A 205 -15.72 17.32 36.60
CA ASN A 205 -15.90 18.57 37.31
C ASN A 205 -14.57 19.30 37.51
N LEU A 206 -13.50 18.58 37.85
CA LEU A 206 -12.18 19.19 38.07
C LEU A 206 -11.63 19.82 36.78
N ALA A 207 -11.37 21.12 36.87
CA ALA A 207 -10.74 21.91 35.82
C ALA A 207 -9.28 22.28 36.16
N SER A 208 -8.90 22.22 37.45
CA SER A 208 -7.55 22.53 37.90
C SER A 208 -7.10 21.61 39.02
N LEU A 209 -5.87 21.12 38.92
CA LEU A 209 -5.20 20.28 39.88
C LEU A 209 -3.80 20.84 40.14
N GLU A 210 -3.48 21.14 41.40
CA GLU A 210 -2.21 21.77 41.81
C GLU A 210 -1.51 20.94 42.88
N VAL A 211 -0.19 20.77 42.76
CA VAL A 211 0.67 20.17 43.78
C VAL A 211 1.66 21.23 44.24
N ARG A 212 1.69 21.41 45.56
CA ARG A 212 2.58 22.37 46.25
C ARG A 212 3.53 21.65 47.20
N ARG A 213 4.61 22.33 47.52
CA ARG A 213 5.53 21.97 48.61
C ARG A 213 5.79 23.22 49.48
N ASN A 214 5.40 23.17 50.76
CA ASN A 214 5.49 24.30 51.67
C ASN A 214 4.89 25.59 51.04
N GLY A 215 3.68 25.51 50.50
CA GLY A 215 2.95 26.61 49.85
C GLY A 215 3.47 27.02 48.46
N ARG A 216 4.58 26.45 47.98
CA ARG A 216 5.12 26.75 46.62
C ARG A 216 4.61 25.76 45.59
N THR A 217 4.07 26.27 44.52
CA THR A 217 3.59 25.44 43.41
C THR A 217 4.74 24.68 42.75
N ILE A 218 4.64 23.35 42.69
CA ILE A 218 5.54 22.43 41.96
C ILE A 218 5.00 22.22 40.56
N THR A 219 3.71 21.90 40.48
CA THR A 219 3.00 21.76 39.20
C THR A 219 1.56 22.20 39.36
N ARG A 220 0.98 22.74 38.26
CA ARG A 220 -0.45 22.96 38.15
C ARG A 220 -0.88 22.52 36.77
N VAL A 221 -1.88 21.65 36.70
CA VAL A 221 -2.50 21.20 35.46
C VAL A 221 -3.88 21.83 35.35
N THR A 222 -4.16 22.48 34.23
CA THR A 222 -5.47 23.10 33.97
C THR A 222 -6.08 22.53 32.68
N LYS A 223 -7.38 22.30 32.69
CA LYS A 223 -8.17 21.82 31.56
C LYS A 223 -9.07 22.95 31.06
N THR A 224 -8.94 23.27 29.76
CA THR A 224 -9.72 24.32 29.11
C THR A 224 -10.42 23.77 27.86
N SER A 225 -11.72 23.99 27.75
CA SER A 225 -12.45 23.68 26.53
C SER A 225 -12.17 24.72 25.45
N LEU A 226 -11.84 24.29 24.24
CA LEU A 226 -11.60 25.13 23.06
C LEU A 226 -12.78 25.16 22.10
N GLY A 227 -13.87 24.45 22.38
CA GLY A 227 -14.98 24.23 21.44
C GLY A 227 -14.67 23.12 20.42
N ASP A 228 -15.62 22.78 19.56
CA ASP A 228 -15.48 21.80 18.48
C ASP A 228 -14.81 20.47 18.87
N ASN A 229 -15.22 19.92 20.02
CA ASN A 229 -14.66 18.70 20.60
C ASN A 229 -13.16 18.78 20.92
N ARG A 230 -12.61 19.98 21.07
CA ARG A 230 -11.21 20.20 21.45
C ARG A 230 -11.09 20.68 22.87
N LEU A 231 -10.08 20.17 23.55
CA LEU A 231 -9.67 20.67 24.85
C LEU A 231 -8.15 20.78 24.94
N ARG A 232 -7.70 21.64 25.86
CA ARG A 232 -6.28 21.88 26.12
C ARG A 232 -5.98 21.59 27.57
N LEU A 233 -4.91 20.82 27.80
CA LEU A 233 -4.25 20.69 29.07
C LEU A 233 -3.02 21.59 29.09
N THR A 234 -2.89 22.42 30.12
CA THR A 234 -1.73 23.29 30.34
C THR A 234 -1.04 22.86 31.62
N PHE A 235 0.27 22.63 31.56
CA PHE A 235 1.12 22.17 32.65
C PHE A 235 2.04 23.35 33.04
N GLU A 236 1.71 24.07 34.14
CA GLU A 236 2.44 25.27 34.57
C GLU A 236 3.75 24.77 35.17
N GLY A 237 4.44 24.23 35.44
CA GLY A 237 5.79 23.83 35.88
C GLY A 237 6.75 23.59 34.76
N SER A 238 6.28 22.91 33.75
CA SER A 238 7.05 22.55 32.53
C SER A 238 6.80 23.48 31.34
N GLY A 239 5.76 24.32 31.40
CA GLY A 239 5.32 25.14 30.26
C GLY A 239 4.70 24.33 29.10
N ARG A 240 4.48 23.00 29.27
CA ARG A 240 3.92 22.11 28.30
C ARG A 240 2.44 22.41 28.11
N GLN A 241 1.98 22.34 26.84
CA GLN A 241 0.56 22.33 26.46
C GLN A 241 0.26 21.14 25.61
N GLU A 242 -0.91 20.56 25.80
CA GLU A 242 -1.41 19.44 25.02
C GLU A 242 -2.82 19.74 24.56
N GLU A 243 -3.04 19.58 23.27
CA GLU A 243 -4.38 19.67 22.69
C GLU A 243 -4.90 18.28 22.36
N TRP A 244 -6.18 18.08 22.62
CA TRP A 244 -6.88 16.84 22.47
C TRP A 244 -8.16 17.03 21.66
N TYR A 245 -8.43 16.11 20.75
CA TYR A 245 -9.71 15.99 20.07
C TYR A 245 -10.49 14.84 20.71
N VAL A 246 -11.66 15.13 21.25
CA VAL A 246 -12.46 14.19 22.05
C VAL A 246 -13.74 13.83 21.34
N VAL A 247 -13.90 12.53 21.05
CA VAL A 247 -15.11 11.96 20.46
C VAL A 247 -15.91 11.30 21.56
N HIS A 248 -17.22 11.50 21.58
CA HIS A 248 -18.15 10.91 22.56
C HIS A 248 -18.90 9.75 21.91
N PHE A 249 -19.09 8.65 22.65
CA PHE A 249 -19.92 7.54 22.23
C PHE A 249 -20.97 7.18 23.28
N ASP A 250 -22.06 6.55 22.87
CA ASP A 250 -23.08 5.99 23.73
C ASP A 250 -23.39 4.56 23.33
N ALA A 251 -23.36 3.66 24.29
CA ALA A 251 -23.62 2.24 24.14
C ALA A 251 -24.99 1.84 24.69
N GLN A 252 -25.94 2.78 24.88
CA GLN A 252 -27.22 2.52 25.55
C GLN A 252 -28.00 1.36 24.92
N GLU A 253 -28.12 1.36 23.59
CA GLU A 253 -28.84 0.28 22.89
C GLU A 253 -28.17 -1.09 23.10
N ALA A 254 -26.84 -1.14 23.11
CA ALA A 254 -26.09 -2.37 23.33
C ALA A 254 -26.12 -2.83 24.80
N ALA A 255 -26.35 -1.92 25.73
CA ALA A 255 -26.44 -2.22 27.17
C ALA A 255 -27.75 -2.88 27.58
N GLU A 256 -28.87 -2.60 26.87
CA GLU A 256 -30.18 -3.13 27.20
C GLU A 256 -30.25 -4.66 27.31
N PRO A 257 -29.71 -5.45 26.36
CA PRO A 257 -29.68 -6.90 26.49
C PRO A 257 -28.87 -7.40 27.70
N LEU A 258 -27.78 -6.67 28.05
CA LEU A 258 -26.94 -7.02 29.20
C LEU A 258 -27.64 -6.70 30.52
N ARG A 259 -28.34 -5.59 30.62
CA ARG A 259 -29.17 -5.22 31.79
C ARG A 259 -30.27 -6.26 32.03
N ARG A 260 -30.94 -6.72 30.99
CA ARG A 260 -31.95 -7.80 31.07
C ARG A 260 -31.33 -9.14 31.47
N LYS A 261 -30.16 -9.49 30.97
CA LYS A 261 -29.46 -10.74 31.30
C LYS A 261 -28.90 -10.74 32.72
N TYR A 262 -28.39 -9.61 33.17
CA TYR A 262 -27.67 -9.49 34.44
C TYR A 262 -28.34 -8.42 35.34
N GLN A 263 -29.23 -8.85 36.24
CA GLN A 263 -29.86 -7.92 37.19
C GLN A 263 -28.91 -7.06 38.02
N VAL A 264 -27.66 -7.54 38.19
CA VAL A 264 -26.61 -6.77 38.88
C VAL A 264 -26.26 -5.52 38.10
N ILE A 265 -26.16 -5.57 36.77
CA ILE A 265 -25.87 -4.41 35.92
C ILE A 265 -26.97 -3.35 36.03
N GLU A 266 -28.24 -3.79 36.02
CA GLU A 266 -29.36 -2.90 36.20
C GLU A 266 -29.32 -2.16 37.56
N ARG A 267 -28.98 -2.90 38.63
CA ARG A 267 -28.87 -2.34 40.00
C ARG A 267 -27.68 -1.39 40.17
N LEU A 268 -26.61 -1.60 39.39
CA LEU A 268 -25.39 -0.79 39.44
C LEU A 268 -25.54 0.55 38.71
N ASP A 269 -26.58 0.70 37.91
CA ASP A 269 -26.91 1.90 37.11
C ASP A 269 -25.67 2.52 36.43
N ARG A 270 -24.94 1.65 35.72
CA ARG A 270 -23.70 2.03 35.04
C ARG A 270 -23.93 2.91 33.82
N GLN A 271 -23.03 3.86 33.60
CA GLN A 271 -23.08 4.76 32.47
C GLN A 271 -22.68 4.05 31.17
N THR A 272 -23.47 4.26 30.13
CA THR A 272 -23.20 3.72 28.77
C THR A 272 -22.38 4.66 27.90
N THR A 273 -22.25 5.91 28.32
CA THR A 273 -21.49 6.94 27.63
C THR A 273 -20.00 6.82 27.90
N GLY A 274 -19.20 7.09 26.86
CA GLY A 274 -17.76 7.14 26.98
C GLY A 274 -17.14 8.21 26.08
N GLN A 275 -15.82 8.33 26.17
CA GLN A 275 -15.03 9.33 25.46
C GLN A 275 -13.78 8.68 24.87
N ILE A 276 -13.39 9.15 23.69
CA ILE A 276 -12.16 8.76 23.02
C ILE A 276 -11.37 10.02 22.74
N ALA A 277 -10.16 10.14 23.27
CA ALA A 277 -9.34 11.33 23.13
C ALA A 277 -8.10 11.07 22.28
N PHE A 278 -7.97 11.83 21.21
CA PHE A 278 -6.83 11.83 20.31
C PHE A 278 -5.96 13.06 20.57
N ARG A 279 -4.70 12.85 20.93
CA ARG A 279 -3.77 13.95 21.12
C ARG A 279 -3.44 14.60 19.79
N LEU A 280 -3.51 15.93 19.72
CA LEU A 280 -3.14 16.70 18.54
C LEU A 280 -1.66 17.10 18.54
N GLY A 281 -1.12 17.44 17.37
CA GLY A 281 0.26 17.86 17.21
C GLY A 281 1.27 16.69 17.12
N HIS A 282 2.55 17.00 17.32
CA HIS A 282 3.62 16.02 17.24
C HIS A 282 3.64 15.11 18.47
N LEU A 283 3.63 13.80 18.25
CA LEU A 283 3.74 12.81 19.34
C LEU A 283 5.18 12.31 19.42
N PRO A 284 5.83 12.39 20.59
CA PRO A 284 7.15 11.81 20.76
C PRO A 284 7.13 10.28 20.78
N GLU A 285 6.04 9.67 21.28
CA GLU A 285 5.88 8.22 21.44
C GLU A 285 4.42 7.81 21.38
N ARG A 286 4.15 6.48 21.36
CA ARG A 286 2.82 5.90 21.41
C ARG A 286 2.06 6.40 22.63
N VAL A 287 0.90 7.01 22.42
CA VAL A 287 0.01 7.49 23.46
C VAL A 287 -1.33 6.82 23.32
N GLY A 288 -1.59 5.83 24.13
CA GLY A 288 -2.89 5.18 24.14
C GLY A 288 -3.07 4.40 25.44
N ARG A 289 -4.02 4.79 26.31
CA ARG A 289 -4.38 4.08 27.54
C ARG A 289 -5.89 3.96 27.67
N ILE A 290 -6.31 2.94 28.39
CA ILE A 290 -7.71 2.80 28.81
C ILE A 290 -7.90 3.42 30.18
N PHE A 291 -8.98 4.17 30.33
CA PHE A 291 -9.39 4.87 31.52
C PHE A 291 -10.73 4.31 32.00
N ALA A 292 -10.83 4.03 33.26
CA ALA A 292 -12.09 3.88 33.98
C ALA A 292 -12.28 5.14 34.85
N TYR A 293 -12.50 6.29 34.20
CA TYR A 293 -12.38 7.67 34.65
C TYR A 293 -10.95 8.09 35.02
N LEU A 294 -10.22 7.24 35.71
CA LEU A 294 -8.80 7.37 36.04
C LEU A 294 -7.99 6.41 35.16
N PRO A 295 -6.72 6.70 34.88
CA PRO A 295 -5.89 5.87 34.03
C PRO A 295 -5.68 4.48 34.63
N THR A 296 -5.72 3.45 33.78
CA THR A 296 -5.22 2.11 34.08
C THR A 296 -3.80 1.94 33.50
N GLU A 297 -3.16 0.79 33.78
CA GLU A 297 -1.90 0.44 33.13
C GLU A 297 -2.12 -0.26 31.75
N LEU A 298 -3.39 -0.48 31.37
CA LEU A 298 -3.76 -1.14 30.15
C LEU A 298 -3.65 -0.19 28.95
N ASP A 299 -2.82 -0.56 27.98
CA ASP A 299 -2.69 0.16 26.73
C ASP A 299 -3.97 0.07 25.90
N ALA A 300 -4.34 1.17 25.24
CA ALA A 300 -5.38 1.16 24.24
C ALA A 300 -4.91 0.47 22.94
N PRO A 301 -5.83 -0.15 22.18
CA PRO A 301 -5.48 -0.86 20.94
C PRO A 301 -5.03 0.03 19.78
N ILE A 302 -5.29 1.34 19.90
CA ILE A 302 -4.95 2.37 18.93
C ILE A 302 -4.39 3.61 19.65
N PRO A 303 -3.70 4.55 18.99
CA PRO A 303 -3.02 5.67 19.63
C PRO A 303 -3.99 6.76 20.10
N CYS A 304 -4.88 6.40 21.01
CA CYS A 304 -5.81 7.30 21.68
C CYS A 304 -6.07 6.86 23.11
N HIS A 305 -6.59 7.74 23.93
CA HIS A 305 -7.13 7.37 25.24
C HIS A 305 -8.62 7.03 25.12
N ILE A 306 -9.04 5.95 25.78
CA ILE A 306 -10.44 5.49 25.78
C ILE A 306 -10.94 5.52 27.23
N ASN A 307 -11.98 6.29 27.50
CA ASN A 307 -12.59 6.40 28.81
C ASN A 307 -14.07 6.00 28.78
N ALA A 308 -14.44 5.13 29.71
CA ALA A 308 -15.85 4.79 29.95
C ALA A 308 -16.02 4.24 31.38
N ASP A 309 -17.26 3.94 31.76
CA ASP A 309 -17.60 3.27 33.01
C ASP A 309 -17.26 1.77 32.98
N PHE A 310 -15.96 1.49 32.73
CA PHE A 310 -15.43 0.14 32.73
C PHE A 310 -15.37 -0.45 34.12
N PHE A 311 -15.40 -1.79 34.21
CA PHE A 311 -15.01 -2.55 35.38
C PHE A 311 -13.50 -2.79 35.37
N PRO A 312 -12.69 -2.05 36.11
CA PRO A 312 -11.27 -2.36 36.26
C PRO A 312 -11.09 -3.56 37.22
N GLU A 313 -9.95 -4.22 37.15
CA GLU A 313 -9.52 -5.16 38.17
C GLU A 313 -9.30 -4.45 39.52
N GLN A 314 -9.23 -5.21 40.61
CA GLN A 314 -9.04 -4.65 41.95
C GLN A 314 -7.78 -3.79 42.07
N THR A 315 -6.73 -4.15 41.37
CA THR A 315 -5.45 -3.41 41.31
C THR A 315 -5.52 -2.14 40.45
N ARG A 316 -6.61 -1.97 39.66
CA ARG A 316 -6.76 -0.94 38.61
C ARG A 316 -5.68 -0.99 37.52
N LYS A 317 -4.88 -2.08 37.44
CA LYS A 317 -3.86 -2.22 36.40
C LYS A 317 -4.48 -2.54 35.02
N SER A 318 -5.57 -3.30 35.04
CA SER A 318 -6.25 -3.74 33.83
C SER A 318 -7.77 -3.67 33.97
N LEU A 319 -8.48 -4.02 32.91
CA LEU A 319 -9.92 -4.26 32.91
C LEU A 319 -10.22 -5.74 33.15
N VAL A 320 -11.39 -6.05 33.68
CA VAL A 320 -11.91 -7.42 33.73
C VAL A 320 -12.27 -7.85 32.30
N LEU A 321 -11.36 -8.58 31.64
CA LEU A 321 -11.52 -9.06 30.25
C LEU A 321 -11.61 -10.58 30.16
N ALA A 322 -11.47 -11.30 31.28
CA ALA A 322 -11.54 -12.77 31.34
C ALA A 322 -12.73 -13.25 32.20
N GLY A 323 -13.12 -14.53 32.03
CA GLY A 323 -14.23 -15.13 32.78
C GLY A 323 -15.59 -14.93 32.11
N GLU A 324 -16.64 -15.52 32.69
CA GLU A 324 -18.04 -15.48 32.21
C GLU A 324 -18.91 -14.50 33.01
N GLN A 325 -18.30 -13.51 33.64
CA GLN A 325 -18.97 -12.59 34.54
C GLN A 325 -19.56 -11.39 33.75
N HIS A 326 -20.48 -10.69 34.38
CA HIS A 326 -21.15 -9.53 33.83
C HIS A 326 -20.18 -8.37 33.53
N GLU A 327 -19.10 -8.25 34.30
CA GLU A 327 -18.06 -7.23 34.16
C GLU A 327 -17.36 -7.33 32.80
N ARG A 328 -16.97 -8.54 32.41
CA ARG A 328 -16.34 -8.81 31.10
C ARG A 328 -17.25 -8.38 29.97
N HIS A 329 -18.48 -8.86 29.96
CA HIS A 329 -19.43 -8.55 28.88
C HIS A 329 -19.74 -7.07 28.80
N TRP A 330 -19.79 -6.38 29.94
CA TRP A 330 -19.95 -4.93 29.98
C TRP A 330 -18.75 -4.20 29.37
N ASN A 331 -17.54 -4.58 29.75
CA ASN A 331 -16.32 -4.01 29.21
C ASN A 331 -16.17 -4.25 27.70
N GLU A 332 -16.45 -5.47 27.23
CA GLU A 332 -16.46 -5.80 25.81
C GLU A 332 -17.48 -4.99 25.03
N MET A 333 -18.68 -4.78 25.56
CA MET A 333 -19.72 -3.95 24.96
C MET A 333 -19.26 -2.49 24.80
N LEU A 334 -18.65 -1.91 25.83
CA LEU A 334 -18.13 -0.54 25.77
C LEU A 334 -16.96 -0.41 24.79
N LEU A 335 -16.04 -1.38 24.74
CA LEU A 335 -14.96 -1.44 23.75
C LEU A 335 -15.50 -1.55 22.32
N GLN A 336 -16.53 -2.35 22.13
CA GLN A 336 -17.21 -2.46 20.84
C GLN A 336 -17.86 -1.13 20.40
N ALA A 337 -18.49 -0.42 21.32
CA ALA A 337 -19.10 0.88 21.04
C ALA A 337 -18.01 1.93 20.71
N ALA A 338 -16.91 1.95 21.46
CA ALA A 338 -15.76 2.80 21.17
C ALA A 338 -15.18 2.52 19.78
N ALA A 339 -15.01 1.25 19.41
CA ALA A 339 -14.49 0.84 18.10
C ALA A 339 -15.38 1.32 16.94
N ARG A 340 -16.70 1.17 17.08
CA ARG A 340 -17.67 1.67 16.10
C ARG A 340 -17.60 3.18 15.93
N GLU A 341 -17.48 3.89 17.05
CA GLU A 341 -17.41 5.34 17.03
C GLU A 341 -16.14 5.84 16.35
N VAL A 342 -14.96 5.24 16.64
CA VAL A 342 -13.71 5.52 15.92
C VAL A 342 -13.90 5.30 14.42
N ALA A 343 -14.48 4.18 14.03
CA ALA A 343 -14.69 3.84 12.63
C ALA A 343 -15.63 4.84 11.92
N SER A 344 -16.73 5.26 12.58
CA SER A 344 -17.67 6.23 12.02
C SER A 344 -17.06 7.62 11.85
N HIS A 345 -16.03 7.95 12.64
CA HIS A 345 -15.34 9.24 12.62
C HIS A 345 -14.06 9.29 11.78
N LEU A 346 -13.75 8.25 10.97
CA LEU A 346 -12.50 8.20 10.19
C LEU A 346 -12.27 9.44 9.31
N ILE A 347 -13.33 10.01 8.72
CA ILE A 347 -13.22 11.23 7.90
C ILE A 347 -12.88 12.44 8.79
N GLY A 348 -13.57 12.60 9.91
CA GLY A 348 -13.26 13.67 10.87
C GLY A 348 -11.84 13.54 11.44
N LEU A 349 -11.42 12.32 11.77
CA LEU A 349 -10.06 12.03 12.24
C LEU A 349 -9.01 12.31 11.16
N ARG A 350 -9.30 11.97 9.88
CA ARG A 350 -8.46 12.33 8.74
C ARG A 350 -8.19 13.84 8.70
N ASP A 351 -9.24 14.63 8.85
CA ASP A 351 -9.18 16.08 8.72
C ASP A 351 -8.48 16.75 9.93
N VAL A 352 -8.57 16.13 11.11
CA VAL A 352 -7.98 16.64 12.35
C VAL A 352 -6.55 16.15 12.57
N LEU A 353 -6.29 14.85 12.34
CA LEU A 353 -4.98 14.22 12.58
C LEU A 353 -4.04 14.31 11.37
N GLY A 354 -4.60 14.43 10.18
CA GLY A 354 -3.87 14.32 8.93
C GLY A 354 -3.59 12.89 8.48
N ALA A 355 -3.16 12.75 7.24
CA ALA A 355 -3.00 11.45 6.59
C ALA A 355 -2.09 10.47 7.36
N LYS A 356 -0.89 10.91 7.73
CA LYS A 356 0.11 10.06 8.38
C LYS A 356 -0.42 9.44 9.67
N ARG A 357 -0.95 10.26 10.56
CA ARG A 357 -1.43 9.82 11.88
C ARG A 357 -2.69 8.95 11.80
N LEU A 358 -3.58 9.23 10.82
CA LEU A 358 -4.69 8.34 10.56
C LEU A 358 -4.21 6.94 10.16
N TRP A 359 -3.19 6.85 9.31
CA TRP A 359 -2.66 5.56 8.88
C TRP A 359 -1.85 4.86 9.97
N GLU A 360 -1.15 5.57 10.85
CA GLU A 360 -0.56 5.02 12.07
C GLU A 360 -1.64 4.38 12.98
N LEU A 361 -2.80 5.04 13.14
CA LEU A 361 -3.93 4.49 13.87
C LEU A 361 -4.46 3.19 13.23
N ILE A 362 -4.57 3.17 11.92
CA ILE A 362 -5.04 1.99 11.16
C ILE A 362 -4.02 0.83 11.27
N ASP A 363 -2.72 1.11 11.22
CA ASP A 363 -1.68 0.11 11.41
C ASP A 363 -1.76 -0.55 12.78
N GLU A 364 -1.87 0.24 13.85
CA GLU A 364 -1.99 -0.29 15.20
C GLU A 364 -3.26 -1.14 15.38
N ALA A 365 -4.38 -0.72 14.77
CA ALA A 365 -5.59 -1.52 14.76
C ALA A 365 -5.40 -2.85 14.03
N LEU A 366 -4.69 -2.86 12.90
CA LEU A 366 -4.34 -4.07 12.15
C LEU A 366 -3.47 -5.02 12.97
N ASP A 367 -2.51 -4.49 13.71
CA ASP A 367 -1.64 -5.30 14.59
C ASP A 367 -2.43 -6.01 15.69
N LYS A 368 -3.57 -5.45 16.11
CA LYS A 368 -4.49 -6.04 17.09
C LYS A 368 -5.55 -6.98 16.50
N ARG A 369 -5.52 -7.26 15.19
CA ARG A 369 -6.55 -8.10 14.52
C ARG A 369 -6.69 -9.52 15.06
N LEU A 370 -5.65 -10.06 15.71
CA LEU A 370 -5.65 -11.39 16.33
C LEU A 370 -5.85 -11.35 17.85
N ASP A 371 -5.86 -10.17 18.45
CA ASP A 371 -6.09 -10.02 19.88
C ASP A 371 -7.57 -10.35 20.21
N PRO A 372 -7.85 -11.25 21.14
CA PRO A 372 -9.22 -11.68 21.41
C PRO A 372 -10.14 -10.56 21.89
N HIS A 373 -9.61 -9.54 22.58
CA HIS A 373 -10.36 -8.43 23.15
C HIS A 373 -10.39 -7.18 22.27
N PHE A 374 -9.28 -6.93 21.54
CA PHE A 374 -9.09 -5.70 20.78
C PHE A 374 -9.28 -5.81 19.27
N LYS A 375 -9.41 -7.04 18.73
CA LYS A 375 -9.71 -7.27 17.31
C LYS A 375 -10.93 -6.50 16.78
N VAL A 376 -11.85 -6.14 17.66
CA VAL A 376 -13.05 -5.38 17.34
C VAL A 376 -12.73 -4.03 16.69
N PHE A 377 -11.61 -3.38 17.10
CA PHE A 377 -11.19 -2.11 16.51
C PHE A 377 -10.80 -2.28 15.06
N TRP A 378 -10.01 -3.30 14.74
CA TRP A 378 -9.69 -3.61 13.34
C TRP A 378 -10.95 -3.91 12.52
N ASN A 379 -11.82 -4.77 13.03
CA ASN A 379 -13.02 -5.21 12.31
C ASN A 379 -13.95 -4.03 11.92
N GLU A 380 -14.16 -3.08 12.86
CA GLU A 380 -15.01 -1.92 12.58
C GLU A 380 -14.28 -0.90 11.67
N ILE A 381 -12.99 -0.66 11.91
CA ILE A 381 -12.18 0.23 11.08
C ILE A 381 -12.07 -0.32 9.65
N GLU A 382 -11.76 -1.61 9.47
CA GLU A 382 -11.65 -2.26 8.15
C GLU A 382 -12.92 -2.08 7.34
N LYS A 383 -14.08 -2.33 7.96
CA LYS A 383 -15.39 -2.21 7.33
C LYS A 383 -15.64 -0.80 6.79
N GLN A 384 -15.34 0.20 7.59
CA GLN A 384 -15.59 1.60 7.23
C GLN A 384 -14.49 2.15 6.30
N ALA A 385 -13.23 1.85 6.58
CA ALA A 385 -12.07 2.31 5.82
C ALA A 385 -12.07 1.86 4.35
N LYS A 386 -12.65 0.69 4.04
CA LYS A 386 -12.81 0.20 2.67
C LYS A 386 -13.74 1.07 1.81
N VAL A 387 -14.69 1.76 2.42
CA VAL A 387 -15.70 2.55 1.72
C VAL A 387 -15.46 4.05 1.78
N GLU A 388 -14.63 4.51 2.72
CA GLU A 388 -14.35 5.93 2.91
C GLU A 388 -13.11 6.40 2.13
N PRO A 389 -13.06 7.69 1.69
CA PRO A 389 -11.92 8.27 0.99
C PRO A 389 -10.82 8.70 1.99
N ILE A 390 -10.04 7.73 2.45
CA ILE A 390 -8.98 7.92 3.45
C ILE A 390 -7.56 7.76 2.90
N ALA A 391 -7.39 7.32 1.65
CA ALA A 391 -6.11 7.27 0.98
C ALA A 391 -5.80 8.61 0.32
N LEU A 392 -4.70 9.25 0.72
CA LEU A 392 -4.21 10.47 0.09
C LEU A 392 -3.39 10.10 -1.14
N THR A 393 -3.76 10.66 -2.29
CA THR A 393 -2.99 10.47 -3.54
C THR A 393 -1.82 11.43 -3.62
N ALA A 394 -0.82 11.10 -4.42
CA ALA A 394 0.33 11.96 -4.72
C ALA A 394 -0.05 13.34 -5.32
N LEU A 395 -1.27 13.46 -5.85
CA LEU A 395 -1.83 14.72 -6.36
C LEU A 395 -2.69 15.46 -5.32
N GLY A 396 -2.67 15.02 -4.06
CA GLY A 396 -3.39 15.68 -2.96
C GLY A 396 -4.90 15.43 -2.92
N LYS A 397 -5.41 14.40 -3.62
CA LYS A 397 -6.82 14.01 -3.58
C LYS A 397 -7.03 12.85 -2.60
N TRP A 398 -8.16 12.88 -1.90
CA TRP A 398 -8.60 11.79 -1.06
C TRP A 398 -9.46 10.81 -1.85
N VAL A 399 -9.11 9.53 -1.81
CA VAL A 399 -9.78 8.45 -2.53
C VAL A 399 -9.94 7.22 -1.64
N LYS A 400 -10.80 6.27 -2.04
CA LYS A 400 -10.91 4.97 -1.36
C LYS A 400 -9.63 4.16 -1.57
N PRO A 401 -9.17 3.38 -0.59
CA PRO A 401 -7.95 2.57 -0.73
C PRO A 401 -7.95 1.68 -1.97
N ALA A 402 -9.07 1.03 -2.29
CA ALA A 402 -9.18 0.11 -3.42
C ALA A 402 -8.95 0.77 -4.80
N VAL A 403 -9.17 2.08 -4.92
CA VAL A 403 -8.97 2.83 -6.17
C VAL A 403 -7.52 3.26 -6.35
N CYS A 404 -6.75 3.28 -5.28
CA CYS A 404 -5.41 3.81 -5.24
C CYS A 404 -4.35 2.70 -5.40
N LYS A 405 -3.21 3.02 -5.99
CA LYS A 405 -2.09 2.10 -6.20
C LYS A 405 -0.83 2.59 -5.49
N ILE A 406 -0.05 1.67 -4.95
CA ILE A 406 1.31 1.96 -4.48
C ILE A 406 2.21 2.00 -5.70
N GLY A 407 2.76 3.17 -5.99
CA GLY A 407 3.77 3.36 -7.03
C GLY A 407 5.19 3.42 -6.46
N PRO A 408 6.20 3.43 -7.33
CA PRO A 408 7.58 3.77 -6.96
C PRO A 408 7.66 5.15 -6.31
N ALA A 409 8.51 5.26 -5.28
CA ALA A 409 8.65 6.50 -4.51
C ALA A 409 9.35 7.63 -5.29
N ASP A 410 10.06 7.29 -6.36
CA ASP A 410 10.83 8.19 -7.22
C ASP A 410 10.04 8.78 -8.40
N TYR A 411 8.73 8.47 -8.51
CA TYR A 411 7.88 9.11 -9.51
C TYR A 411 7.63 10.57 -9.16
N GLU A 412 7.69 11.42 -10.20
CA GLU A 412 7.49 12.85 -10.10
C GLU A 412 6.08 13.28 -10.52
N LYS A 413 5.79 14.60 -10.44
CA LYS A 413 4.47 15.14 -10.83
C LYS A 413 4.02 14.78 -12.25
N PRO A 414 4.90 14.76 -13.30
CA PRO A 414 4.50 14.34 -14.63
C PRO A 414 3.99 12.91 -14.70
N GLU A 415 4.69 11.94 -14.04
CA GLU A 415 4.28 10.54 -13.98
C GLU A 415 2.92 10.41 -13.27
N HIS A 416 2.77 11.07 -12.12
CA HIS A 416 1.50 11.09 -11.39
C HIS A 416 0.36 11.69 -12.22
N GLY A 417 0.61 12.79 -12.95
CA GLY A 417 -0.36 13.45 -13.83
C GLY A 417 -0.83 12.55 -14.96
N SER A 418 0.11 11.94 -15.69
CA SER A 418 -0.20 11.06 -16.81
C SER A 418 -0.92 9.78 -16.37
N LEU A 419 -0.51 9.16 -15.26
CA LEU A 419 -1.22 8.01 -14.69
C LEU A 419 -2.64 8.38 -14.24
N CYS A 420 -2.81 9.53 -13.60
CA CYS A 420 -4.13 10.01 -13.20
C CYS A 420 -5.05 10.22 -14.41
N THR A 421 -4.52 10.71 -15.53
CA THR A 421 -5.27 10.91 -16.78
C THR A 421 -5.81 9.60 -17.34
N ILE A 422 -5.05 8.51 -17.24
CA ILE A 422 -5.51 7.17 -17.65
C ILE A 422 -6.30 6.44 -16.54
N GLY A 423 -6.71 7.13 -15.48
CA GLY A 423 -7.55 6.57 -14.42
C GLY A 423 -6.80 5.85 -13.28
N LEU A 424 -5.47 5.94 -13.22
CA LEU A 424 -4.67 5.37 -12.14
C LEU A 424 -4.30 6.43 -11.10
N GLN A 425 -4.73 6.23 -9.86
CA GLN A 425 -4.40 7.08 -8.73
C GLN A 425 -3.24 6.48 -7.94
N LEU A 426 -2.16 7.21 -7.73
CA LEU A 426 -1.06 6.74 -6.90
C LEU A 426 -1.14 7.27 -5.48
N LEU A 427 -0.79 6.42 -4.52
CA LEU A 427 -0.68 6.76 -3.10
C LEU A 427 0.45 7.78 -2.89
N ASP A 428 0.23 8.76 -2.01
CA ASP A 428 1.30 9.68 -1.59
C ASP A 428 2.47 8.88 -0.99
N ALA A 429 3.69 9.19 -1.41
CA ALA A 429 4.89 8.49 -0.97
C ALA A 429 5.08 8.51 0.56
N LYS A 430 4.57 9.54 1.26
CA LYS A 430 4.59 9.62 2.72
C LYS A 430 3.80 8.51 3.41
N LEU A 431 2.86 7.88 2.70
CA LEU A 431 2.03 6.78 3.20
C LEU A 431 2.57 5.39 2.83
N SER A 432 3.68 5.32 2.09
CA SER A 432 4.33 4.05 1.73
C SER A 432 4.71 3.16 2.93
N PRO A 433 5.08 3.69 4.12
CA PRO A 433 5.31 2.86 5.31
C PRO A 433 4.09 2.02 5.72
N HIS A 434 2.87 2.50 5.44
CA HIS A 434 1.60 1.86 5.82
C HIS A 434 1.10 0.82 4.78
N LYS A 435 2.00 0.26 3.99
CA LYS A 435 1.71 -0.67 2.88
C LYS A 435 0.83 -1.85 3.31
N ASN A 436 1.09 -2.44 4.48
CA ASN A 436 0.36 -3.62 4.93
C ASN A 436 -1.12 -3.33 5.18
N SER A 437 -1.40 -2.24 5.88
CA SER A 437 -2.78 -1.80 6.14
C SER A 437 -3.47 -1.36 4.85
N PHE A 438 -2.73 -0.68 3.97
CA PHE A 438 -3.26 -0.27 2.68
C PHE A 438 -3.70 -1.47 1.83
N VAL A 439 -2.91 -2.53 1.77
CA VAL A 439 -3.25 -3.77 1.06
C VAL A 439 -4.41 -4.49 1.74
N ALA A 440 -4.45 -4.56 3.08
CA ALA A 440 -5.55 -5.15 3.83
C ALA A 440 -6.89 -4.44 3.55
N LEU A 441 -6.85 -3.14 3.26
CA LEU A 441 -8.03 -2.33 2.90
C LEU A 441 -8.38 -2.35 1.40
N GLY A 442 -7.74 -3.23 0.62
CA GLY A 442 -8.04 -3.42 -0.80
C GLY A 442 -7.19 -2.60 -1.76
N GLY A 443 -6.22 -1.85 -1.25
CA GLY A 443 -5.20 -1.22 -2.08
C GLY A 443 -4.26 -2.25 -2.72
N SER A 444 -3.56 -1.87 -3.76
CA SER A 444 -2.63 -2.77 -4.45
C SER A 444 -1.44 -2.01 -5.02
N SER A 445 -0.39 -2.73 -5.39
CA SER A 445 0.76 -2.14 -6.08
C SER A 445 0.42 -1.85 -7.54
N LEU A 446 1.05 -0.83 -8.10
CA LEU A 446 1.06 -0.57 -9.53
C LEU A 446 1.88 -1.66 -10.22
N THR A 447 1.28 -2.34 -11.21
CA THR A 447 1.91 -3.41 -12.00
C THR A 447 1.79 -3.09 -13.49
N LEU A 448 2.58 -3.74 -14.34
CA LEU A 448 2.41 -3.62 -15.80
C LEU A 448 0.99 -3.99 -16.22
N TYR A 449 0.42 -5.05 -15.64
CA TYR A 449 -0.95 -5.46 -15.92
C TYR A 449 -1.96 -4.33 -15.64
N SER A 450 -1.89 -3.70 -14.45
CA SER A 450 -2.81 -2.61 -14.09
C SER A 450 -2.60 -1.36 -14.95
N PHE A 451 -1.35 -1.10 -15.36
CA PHE A 451 -1.00 -0.02 -16.27
C PHE A 451 -1.59 -0.23 -17.66
N VAL A 452 -1.39 -1.42 -18.24
CA VAL A 452 -1.87 -1.78 -19.58
C VAL A 452 -3.41 -1.81 -19.61
N ASP A 453 -4.03 -2.34 -18.55
CA ASP A 453 -5.49 -2.38 -18.45
C ASP A 453 -6.09 -0.96 -18.39
N ALA A 454 -5.46 -0.06 -17.65
CA ALA A 454 -5.88 1.34 -17.59
C ALA A 454 -5.67 2.07 -18.93
N TRP A 455 -4.54 1.81 -19.61
CA TRP A 455 -4.24 2.37 -20.92
C TRP A 455 -5.24 1.91 -21.98
N ASP A 456 -5.54 0.63 -22.04
CA ASP A 456 -6.48 0.06 -23.01
C ASP A 456 -7.91 0.60 -22.79
N ARG A 457 -8.35 0.68 -21.53
CA ARG A 457 -9.65 1.28 -21.21
C ARG A 457 -9.71 2.75 -21.60
N TRP A 458 -8.64 3.50 -21.29
CA TRP A 458 -8.56 4.92 -21.65
C TRP A 458 -8.59 5.11 -23.18
N LEU A 459 -7.91 4.25 -23.94
CA LEU A 459 -7.97 4.25 -25.41
C LEU A 459 -9.39 4.02 -25.92
N GLY A 460 -10.10 3.04 -25.36
CA GLY A 460 -11.49 2.75 -25.72
C GLY A 460 -12.45 3.90 -25.47
N GLU A 461 -12.25 4.62 -24.36
CA GLU A 461 -13.06 5.79 -23.99
C GLU A 461 -12.67 7.07 -24.77
N ASN A 462 -11.47 7.11 -25.37
CA ASN A 462 -10.89 8.30 -26.01
C ASN A 462 -10.43 8.00 -27.45
N ALA A 463 -11.09 7.10 -28.16
CA ALA A 463 -10.70 6.66 -29.50
C ALA A 463 -10.59 7.81 -30.54
N GLU A 464 -11.36 8.87 -30.37
CA GLU A 464 -11.37 10.05 -31.24
C GLU A 464 -10.44 11.18 -30.72
N ASN A 465 -9.63 10.93 -29.69
CA ASN A 465 -8.81 11.96 -29.09
C ASN A 465 -7.60 12.29 -29.98
N GLU A 466 -7.41 13.59 -30.28
CA GLU A 466 -6.26 14.10 -31.04
C GLU A 466 -4.89 13.69 -30.47
N LEU A 467 -4.82 13.35 -29.18
CA LEU A 467 -3.58 12.87 -28.53
C LEU A 467 -3.09 11.54 -29.10
N ILE A 468 -3.97 10.74 -29.73
CA ILE A 468 -3.65 9.42 -30.29
C ILE A 468 -3.35 9.53 -31.78
N SER A 469 -4.17 10.32 -32.51
CA SER A 469 -4.10 10.42 -33.96
C SER A 469 -2.89 11.21 -34.47
N THR A 470 -2.39 12.16 -33.69
CA THR A 470 -1.26 13.01 -34.09
C THR A 470 -0.34 13.31 -32.91
N VAL A 471 0.94 12.99 -33.06
CA VAL A 471 1.96 13.27 -32.03
C VAL A 471 2.36 14.73 -32.05
N THR A 472 1.75 15.50 -31.16
CA THR A 472 2.03 16.92 -30.90
C THR A 472 2.93 17.10 -29.67
N ALA A 473 3.34 18.32 -29.39
CA ALA A 473 4.03 18.68 -28.14
C ALA A 473 3.18 18.31 -26.89
N LYS A 474 1.85 18.43 -26.99
CA LYS A 474 0.91 18.02 -25.93
C LYS A 474 0.90 16.51 -25.75
N THR A 475 0.87 15.75 -26.86
CA THR A 475 1.00 14.28 -26.85
C THR A 475 2.30 13.86 -26.21
N MET A 476 3.42 14.48 -26.56
CA MET A 476 4.73 14.17 -25.98
C MET A 476 4.77 14.44 -24.47
N SER A 477 4.21 15.57 -24.04
CA SER A 477 4.13 15.90 -22.60
C SER A 477 3.34 14.85 -21.80
N PHE A 478 2.33 14.25 -22.37
CA PHE A 478 1.51 13.20 -21.77
C PHE A 478 2.17 11.82 -21.85
N MET A 479 2.75 11.46 -23.01
CA MET A 479 3.26 10.11 -23.28
C MET A 479 4.66 9.86 -22.71
N VAL A 480 5.53 10.87 -22.66
CA VAL A 480 6.90 10.70 -22.12
C VAL A 480 6.92 10.11 -20.72
N PRO A 481 6.10 10.56 -19.75
CA PRO A 481 6.01 9.92 -18.45
C PRO A 481 5.51 8.47 -18.54
N LEU A 482 4.53 8.16 -19.38
CA LEU A 482 4.00 6.80 -19.56
C LEU A 482 5.06 5.86 -20.17
N TRP A 483 5.87 6.35 -21.11
CA TRP A 483 6.99 5.56 -21.67
C TRP A 483 8.07 5.27 -20.62
N ARG A 484 8.40 6.21 -19.74
CA ARG A 484 9.33 5.97 -18.62
C ARG A 484 8.82 4.91 -17.66
N ILE A 485 7.52 4.95 -17.37
CA ILE A 485 6.85 3.96 -16.52
C ILE A 485 6.88 2.58 -17.18
N ALA A 486 6.50 2.48 -18.45
CA ALA A 486 6.50 1.23 -19.20
C ALA A 486 7.93 0.66 -19.37
N GLU A 487 8.91 1.52 -19.69
CA GLU A 487 10.33 1.16 -19.78
C GLU A 487 10.85 0.50 -18.50
N ARG A 488 10.47 1.03 -17.34
CA ARG A 488 10.83 0.46 -16.05
C ARG A 488 10.21 -0.92 -15.86
N PHE A 489 8.92 -1.07 -16.12
CA PHE A 489 8.24 -2.35 -15.98
C PHE A 489 8.83 -3.41 -16.91
N VAL A 490 9.07 -3.06 -18.18
CA VAL A 490 9.69 -3.99 -19.15
C VAL A 490 11.07 -4.44 -18.69
N GLY A 491 11.83 -3.56 -18.03
CA GLY A 491 13.13 -3.90 -17.47
C GLY A 491 13.08 -4.81 -16.23
N GLU A 492 11.94 -4.89 -15.55
CA GLU A 492 11.74 -5.65 -14.32
C GLU A 492 10.94 -6.96 -14.54
N ILE A 493 10.51 -7.25 -15.78
CA ILE A 493 9.69 -8.44 -16.09
C ILE A 493 10.49 -9.72 -15.78
N GLY A 494 9.94 -10.50 -14.85
CA GLY A 494 10.39 -11.84 -14.52
C GLY A 494 9.57 -12.93 -15.23
N ILE A 495 9.62 -14.15 -14.70
CA ILE A 495 8.93 -15.35 -15.24
C ILE A 495 7.40 -15.35 -14.96
N ILE A 496 6.82 -14.25 -14.53
CA ILE A 496 5.40 -14.18 -14.13
C ILE A 496 4.52 -14.11 -15.38
N SER A 497 3.67 -15.10 -15.59
CA SER A 497 2.79 -15.23 -16.77
C SER A 497 1.83 -14.05 -17.00
N SER A 498 1.36 -13.41 -15.94
CA SER A 498 0.48 -12.24 -16.03
C SER A 498 1.17 -10.99 -16.60
N GLU A 499 2.43 -10.76 -16.24
CA GLU A 499 3.23 -9.65 -16.75
C GLU A 499 3.61 -9.86 -18.22
N GLN A 500 3.89 -11.11 -18.62
CA GLN A 500 4.12 -11.46 -20.02
C GLN A 500 2.86 -11.24 -20.88
N SER A 501 1.69 -11.65 -20.38
CA SER A 501 0.41 -11.41 -21.05
C SER A 501 0.11 -9.92 -21.21
N ALA A 502 0.43 -9.12 -20.19
CA ALA A 502 0.30 -7.67 -20.24
C ALA A 502 1.22 -7.04 -21.29
N LEU A 503 2.46 -7.53 -21.42
CA LEU A 503 3.40 -7.07 -22.43
C LEU A 503 2.91 -7.36 -23.86
N VAL A 504 2.39 -8.56 -24.10
CA VAL A 504 1.79 -8.93 -25.38
C VAL A 504 0.62 -8.01 -25.73
N ARG A 505 -0.24 -7.72 -24.76
CA ARG A 505 -1.37 -6.78 -24.91
C ARG A 505 -0.87 -5.37 -25.22
N LEU A 506 0.12 -4.85 -24.48
CA LEU A 506 0.73 -3.53 -24.71
C LEU A 506 1.26 -3.43 -26.14
N SER A 507 1.94 -4.48 -26.63
CA SER A 507 2.51 -4.53 -27.96
C SER A 507 1.46 -4.43 -29.07
N SER A 508 0.19 -4.68 -28.75
CA SER A 508 -0.94 -4.61 -29.66
C SER A 508 -1.73 -3.30 -29.61
N LEU A 509 -1.44 -2.44 -28.63
CA LEU A 509 -2.11 -1.16 -28.43
C LEU A 509 -1.29 0.00 -29.03
N PRO A 510 -1.93 1.06 -29.56
CA PRO A 510 -1.25 2.30 -29.98
C PRO A 510 -0.53 2.91 -28.79
N PHE A 511 0.81 2.85 -28.79
CA PHE A 511 1.61 3.30 -27.63
C PHE A 511 2.93 3.97 -28.04
N VAL A 512 3.51 3.60 -29.19
CA VAL A 512 4.85 4.03 -29.61
C VAL A 512 4.73 5.04 -30.77
N PRO A 513 5.51 6.15 -30.74
CA PRO A 513 5.48 7.13 -31.81
C PRO A 513 6.12 6.60 -33.07
N SER A 514 5.40 6.68 -34.19
CA SER A 514 5.93 6.41 -35.52
C SER A 514 6.70 7.63 -36.06
N SER A 515 7.51 7.39 -37.08
CA SER A 515 8.17 8.45 -37.84
C SER A 515 7.20 9.38 -38.60
N GLU A 516 5.92 9.00 -38.70
CA GLU A 516 4.84 9.77 -39.33
C GLU A 516 4.01 10.55 -38.29
N ALA A 517 4.55 10.73 -37.10
CA ALA A 517 3.92 11.46 -36.01
C ALA A 517 2.51 10.91 -35.63
N SER A 518 2.34 9.60 -35.62
CA SER A 518 1.18 8.89 -35.06
C SER A 518 1.61 7.90 -33.99
N LEU A 519 0.73 7.55 -33.05
CA LEU A 519 0.98 6.45 -32.11
C LEU A 519 0.51 5.14 -32.75
N LEU A 520 1.41 4.17 -32.79
CA LEU A 520 1.13 2.85 -33.38
C LEU A 520 1.45 1.73 -32.36
N PRO A 521 0.90 0.53 -32.57
CA PRO A 521 1.27 -0.67 -31.85
C PRO A 521 2.74 -1.06 -32.08
N ILE A 522 3.43 -1.54 -31.03
CA ILE A 522 4.82 -1.99 -31.12
C ILE A 522 4.99 -3.01 -32.24
N LYS A 523 4.07 -3.98 -32.35
CA LYS A 523 4.11 -5.06 -33.36
C LYS A 523 3.96 -4.59 -34.80
N SER A 524 3.45 -3.39 -35.03
CA SER A 524 3.28 -2.80 -36.38
C SER A 524 4.43 -1.88 -36.79
N LEU A 525 5.37 -1.66 -35.90
CA LEU A 525 6.51 -0.79 -36.14
C LEU A 525 7.78 -1.58 -36.39
N LEU A 526 8.69 -1.00 -37.16
CA LEU A 526 10.00 -1.55 -37.46
C LEU A 526 11.11 -0.59 -37.05
N ARG A 527 12.25 -1.12 -36.60
CA ARG A 527 13.49 -0.38 -36.42
C ARG A 527 14.24 -0.33 -37.74
N LEU A 528 14.60 0.87 -38.17
CA LEU A 528 15.37 1.04 -39.38
C LEU A 528 16.85 0.68 -39.13
N PRO A 529 17.47 -0.22 -39.92
CA PRO A 529 18.91 -0.49 -39.85
C PRO A 529 19.76 0.75 -40.12
N LYS A 530 20.89 0.90 -39.44
CA LYS A 530 21.77 2.08 -39.54
C LYS A 530 22.25 2.42 -40.95
N LYS A 531 22.31 1.42 -41.87
CA LYS A 531 22.76 1.59 -43.24
C LYS A 531 21.67 2.07 -44.20
N LEU A 532 20.40 1.95 -43.79
CA LEU A 532 19.27 2.30 -44.63
C LEU A 532 18.71 3.68 -44.25
N GLN A 533 18.23 4.40 -45.25
CA GLN A 533 17.51 5.66 -45.08
C GLN A 533 16.02 5.41 -45.29
N ARG A 534 15.20 6.06 -44.47
CA ARG A 534 13.74 5.95 -44.48
C ARG A 534 13.17 6.22 -45.89
N ASP A 535 13.62 7.27 -46.56
CA ASP A 535 13.10 7.67 -47.87
C ASP A 535 13.44 6.64 -48.96
N GLN A 536 14.56 5.94 -48.81
CA GLN A 536 14.91 4.83 -49.71
C GLN A 536 13.93 3.65 -49.54
N VAL A 537 13.65 3.26 -48.29
CA VAL A 537 12.70 2.16 -48.03
C VAL A 537 11.29 2.55 -48.40
N GLY A 538 10.82 3.75 -47.96
CA GLY A 538 9.46 4.23 -48.21
C GLY A 538 9.12 4.45 -49.67
N ARG A 539 10.11 4.67 -50.53
CA ARG A 539 9.93 4.74 -51.97
C ARG A 539 9.39 3.43 -52.58
N PHE A 540 9.88 2.31 -52.11
CA PHE A 540 9.51 1.01 -52.59
C PHE A 540 8.48 0.31 -51.72
N PHE A 541 8.48 0.58 -50.41
CA PHE A 541 7.64 -0.05 -49.41
C PHE A 541 6.91 0.99 -48.55
N PRO A 542 5.96 1.74 -49.11
CA PRO A 542 5.29 2.83 -48.44
C PRO A 542 4.39 2.40 -47.26
N ASN A 543 4.04 1.13 -47.17
CA ASN A 543 3.19 0.57 -46.11
C ASN A 543 3.97 0.24 -44.83
N LEU A 544 5.30 0.22 -44.87
CA LEU A 544 6.12 -0.05 -43.71
C LEU A 544 6.20 1.17 -42.79
N SER A 545 5.83 0.95 -41.54
CA SER A 545 5.88 2.01 -40.50
C SER A 545 7.11 1.86 -39.63
N PHE A 546 7.83 2.97 -39.45
CA PHE A 546 9.05 3.01 -38.64
C PHE A 546 8.84 3.74 -37.33
N VAL A 547 9.53 3.29 -36.29
CA VAL A 547 9.58 3.99 -35.00
C VAL A 547 10.30 5.34 -35.15
N ALA A 548 9.85 6.35 -34.40
CA ALA A 548 10.50 7.65 -34.38
C ALA A 548 11.91 7.55 -33.76
N GLU A 549 12.91 8.22 -34.38
CA GLU A 549 14.32 8.13 -33.97
C GLU A 549 14.55 8.47 -32.49
N ASN A 550 13.84 9.47 -31.96
CA ASN A 550 13.96 9.91 -30.58
C ASN A 550 13.42 8.90 -29.54
N PHE A 551 12.76 7.83 -29.98
CA PHE A 551 12.25 6.77 -29.10
C PHE A 551 13.35 5.81 -28.64
N SER A 552 14.52 5.79 -29.31
CA SER A 552 15.68 4.99 -28.91
C SER A 552 16.23 5.28 -27.50
N LYS A 553 15.82 6.38 -26.88
CA LYS A 553 16.12 6.71 -25.47
C LYS A 553 15.38 5.82 -24.46
N TYR A 554 14.44 4.98 -24.88
CA TYR A 554 13.76 3.95 -24.10
C TYR A 554 14.23 2.57 -24.57
N PRO A 555 15.44 2.11 -24.20
CA PRO A 555 16.09 0.95 -24.80
C PRO A 555 15.29 -0.36 -24.64
N LYS A 556 14.63 -0.58 -23.49
CA LYS A 556 13.85 -1.80 -23.26
C LYS A 556 12.60 -1.89 -24.14
N LEU A 557 11.87 -0.78 -24.25
CA LEU A 557 10.73 -0.68 -25.15
C LEU A 557 11.17 -0.72 -26.61
N TYR A 558 12.31 -0.08 -26.94
CA TYR A 558 12.86 -0.06 -28.28
C TYR A 558 13.29 -1.43 -28.75
N GLU A 559 13.84 -2.27 -27.87
CA GLU A 559 14.24 -3.66 -28.17
C GLU A 559 13.05 -4.57 -28.48
N LEU A 560 11.84 -4.24 -28.01
CA LEU A 560 10.61 -4.98 -28.36
C LEU A 560 10.16 -4.78 -29.80
N ILE A 561 10.62 -3.74 -30.46
CA ILE A 561 10.26 -3.44 -31.86
C ILE A 561 11.15 -4.27 -32.77
N ASN A 562 10.54 -4.99 -33.70
CA ASN A 562 11.28 -5.78 -34.64
C ASN A 562 12.20 -4.90 -35.51
N ARG A 563 13.35 -5.43 -35.86
CA ARG A 563 14.25 -4.79 -36.81
C ARG A 563 13.77 -5.09 -38.25
N LEU A 564 13.91 -4.10 -39.14
CA LEU A 564 13.69 -4.38 -40.56
C LEU A 564 14.80 -5.33 -41.05
N GLU A 565 14.41 -6.47 -41.55
CA GLU A 565 15.26 -7.52 -42.09
C GLU A 565 14.85 -7.83 -43.51
N LEU A 566 15.72 -8.50 -44.26
CA LEU A 566 15.53 -8.80 -45.67
C LEU A 566 14.27 -9.66 -45.91
N GLU A 567 13.98 -10.58 -45.00
CA GLU A 567 12.78 -11.45 -45.01
C GLU A 567 11.49 -10.60 -44.97
N GLY A 568 11.48 -9.52 -44.16
CA GLY A 568 10.35 -8.58 -44.12
C GLY A 568 10.12 -7.89 -45.46
N LEU A 569 11.19 -7.49 -46.15
CA LEU A 569 11.09 -6.91 -47.49
C LEU A 569 10.60 -7.94 -48.54
N PHE A 570 11.05 -9.18 -48.44
CA PHE A 570 10.56 -10.25 -49.32
C PHE A 570 9.09 -10.61 -49.06
N ALA A 571 8.63 -10.56 -47.82
CA ALA A 571 7.22 -10.72 -47.46
C ALA A 571 6.34 -9.64 -48.14
N GLU A 572 6.80 -8.39 -48.14
CA GLU A 572 6.11 -7.29 -48.84
C GLU A 572 6.13 -7.44 -50.38
N LEU A 573 7.26 -7.92 -50.92
CA LEU A 573 7.36 -8.25 -52.36
C LEU A 573 6.35 -9.33 -52.73
N ARG A 574 6.24 -10.38 -51.95
CA ARG A 574 5.26 -11.46 -52.18
C ARG A 574 3.84 -10.94 -52.11
N ALA A 575 3.50 -10.15 -51.09
CA ALA A 575 2.17 -9.57 -50.98
C ALA A 575 1.79 -8.73 -52.21
N LYS A 576 2.75 -8.00 -52.83
CA LYS A 576 2.54 -7.26 -54.09
C LYS A 576 2.39 -8.20 -55.30
N SER A 577 3.21 -9.21 -55.38
CA SER A 577 3.11 -10.23 -56.44
C SER A 577 1.77 -10.95 -56.41
N ASP A 578 1.29 -11.35 -55.22
CA ASP A 578 -0.01 -12.01 -55.01
C ASP A 578 -1.19 -11.10 -55.40
N GLN A 579 -1.02 -9.76 -55.28
CA GLN A 579 -2.00 -8.77 -55.77
C GLN A 579 -1.98 -8.58 -57.29
N GLY A 580 -1.09 -9.28 -58.03
CA GLY A 580 -0.95 -9.18 -59.46
C GLY A 580 -0.27 -7.89 -59.93
N VAL A 581 0.48 -7.23 -59.09
CA VAL A 581 1.23 -6.03 -59.47
C VAL A 581 2.45 -6.42 -60.30
N SER A 582 2.55 -5.90 -61.53
CA SER A 582 3.73 -6.10 -62.37
C SER A 582 4.95 -5.42 -61.73
N MET A 583 6.06 -6.16 -61.60
CA MET A 583 7.30 -5.61 -61.06
C MET A 583 7.83 -4.46 -61.92
N GLY A 584 7.65 -4.51 -63.23
CA GLY A 584 8.02 -3.42 -64.13
C GLY A 584 7.26 -2.14 -63.87
N ASP A 585 5.95 -2.23 -63.68
CA ASP A 585 5.12 -1.08 -63.32
C ASP A 585 5.44 -0.51 -61.96
N TRP A 586 5.65 -1.41 -60.98
CA TRP A 586 5.93 -0.99 -59.60
C TRP A 586 7.32 -0.39 -59.41
N LEU A 587 8.37 -0.96 -60.02
CA LEU A 587 9.75 -0.47 -59.93
C LEU A 587 10.01 0.70 -60.92
N GLY A 588 9.05 0.99 -61.77
CA GLY A 588 9.03 2.18 -62.64
C GLY A 588 9.94 2.13 -63.84
N GLY A 589 10.39 0.97 -64.35
CA GLY A 589 11.14 0.78 -65.59
C GLY A 589 12.42 1.61 -65.83
N ASN A 590 12.85 2.37 -64.82
CA ASN A 590 14.01 3.25 -64.86
C ASN A 590 15.22 2.57 -64.26
N LYS A 591 16.34 2.56 -65.00
CA LYS A 591 17.60 1.95 -64.59
C LYS A 591 18.07 2.42 -63.19
N THR A 592 17.93 3.68 -62.90
CA THR A 592 18.31 4.26 -61.59
C THR A 592 17.43 3.73 -60.43
N SER A 593 16.13 3.56 -60.68
CA SER A 593 15.19 3.03 -59.70
C SER A 593 15.49 1.56 -59.37
N LEU A 594 15.70 0.74 -60.43
CA LEU A 594 16.07 -0.67 -60.28
C LEU A 594 17.38 -0.86 -59.52
N ARG A 595 18.43 -0.07 -59.86
CA ARG A 595 19.70 -0.13 -59.13
C ARG A 595 19.49 0.24 -57.64
N SER A 596 18.76 1.30 -57.35
CA SER A 596 18.46 1.72 -55.95
C SER A 596 17.65 0.65 -55.20
N PHE A 597 16.77 -0.07 -55.88
CA PHE A 597 16.01 -1.19 -55.30
C PHE A 597 16.93 -2.37 -54.91
N TYR A 598 17.82 -2.80 -55.79
CA TYR A 598 18.73 -3.89 -55.50
C TYR A 598 19.78 -3.50 -54.45
N GLU A 599 20.24 -2.26 -54.45
CA GLU A 599 21.10 -1.73 -53.39
C GLU A 599 20.41 -1.72 -52.02
N LEU A 600 19.10 -1.38 -52.00
CA LEU A 600 18.30 -1.44 -50.77
C LEU A 600 18.23 -2.88 -50.24
N LEU A 601 17.96 -3.87 -51.12
CA LEU A 601 17.92 -5.27 -50.71
C LEU A 601 19.30 -5.76 -50.21
N ALA A 602 20.38 -5.35 -50.86
CA ALA A 602 21.75 -5.72 -50.47
C ALA A 602 22.20 -5.08 -49.14
N ASP A 603 21.73 -3.87 -48.82
CA ASP A 603 22.04 -3.18 -47.58
C ASP A 603 21.18 -3.62 -46.40
N CYS A 604 20.05 -4.27 -46.67
CA CYS A 604 19.18 -4.80 -45.62
C CYS A 604 19.85 -6.00 -44.94
N PRO A 605 19.91 -6.03 -43.59
CA PRO A 605 20.45 -7.17 -42.89
C PRO A 605 19.55 -8.40 -43.08
N ALA A 606 20.17 -9.58 -43.06
CA ALA A 606 19.39 -10.83 -42.94
C ALA A 606 18.93 -11.00 -41.49
N GLY A 607 17.86 -11.74 -41.29
CA GLY A 607 17.45 -12.26 -40.01
C GLY A 607 18.39 -13.35 -39.49
N ASP A 608 18.15 -13.76 -38.25
CA ASP A 608 18.89 -14.85 -37.61
C ASP A 608 18.52 -16.22 -38.19
N ASP A 609 17.34 -16.34 -38.77
CA ASP A 609 16.88 -17.54 -39.50
C ASP A 609 17.12 -17.33 -41.01
N ASP A 610 17.67 -18.35 -41.68
CA ASP A 610 17.74 -18.33 -43.15
C ASP A 610 16.32 -18.16 -43.71
N PRO A 611 16.12 -17.24 -44.67
CA PRO A 611 14.80 -17.05 -45.26
C PRO A 611 14.32 -18.38 -45.86
N ASP A 612 13.02 -18.70 -45.67
CA ASP A 612 12.45 -19.85 -46.38
C ASP A 612 12.68 -19.65 -47.90
N PRO A 613 13.64 -20.34 -48.48
CA PRO A 613 13.98 -20.14 -49.90
C PRO A 613 12.75 -20.32 -50.81
N ALA A 614 11.89 -21.27 -50.46
CA ALA A 614 10.70 -21.59 -51.26
C ALA A 614 9.75 -20.39 -51.47
N ALA A 615 9.71 -19.47 -50.49
CA ALA A 615 8.81 -18.32 -50.56
C ALA A 615 9.26 -17.23 -51.55
N ILE A 616 10.56 -17.16 -51.87
CA ILE A 616 11.18 -16.09 -52.67
C ILE A 616 11.46 -16.54 -54.09
N TYR A 617 11.74 -17.84 -54.26
CA TYR A 617 12.14 -18.38 -55.55
C TYR A 617 11.11 -18.25 -56.68
N GLU A 618 9.88 -17.95 -56.38
CA GLU A 618 8.79 -17.82 -57.35
C GLU A 618 8.36 -16.38 -57.61
N ILE A 619 9.03 -15.37 -57.02
CA ILE A 619 8.72 -13.95 -57.25
C ILE A 619 9.62 -13.40 -58.35
N PRO A 620 9.07 -12.88 -59.47
CA PRO A 620 9.85 -12.38 -60.59
C PRO A 620 10.30 -10.92 -60.33
N PHE A 621 11.40 -10.72 -59.61
CA PHE A 621 11.91 -9.37 -59.25
C PHE A 621 13.33 -9.09 -59.74
N LEU A 622 14.00 -10.04 -60.36
CA LEU A 622 15.35 -9.91 -60.90
C LEU A 622 15.32 -9.58 -62.38
N ILE A 623 16.04 -8.50 -62.79
CA ILE A 623 16.04 -8.08 -64.19
C ILE A 623 16.97 -8.97 -65.03
N GLY A 624 16.42 -9.54 -66.09
CA GLY A 624 17.16 -10.30 -67.10
C GLY A 624 17.81 -9.42 -68.15
N SER A 625 18.76 -9.98 -68.89
CA SER A 625 19.47 -9.33 -69.99
C SER A 625 18.56 -8.95 -71.18
N ASP A 626 17.42 -9.60 -71.29
CA ASP A 626 16.35 -9.32 -72.29
C ASP A 626 15.38 -8.24 -71.80
N GLY A 627 15.53 -7.75 -70.56
CA GLY A 627 14.64 -6.80 -69.96
C GLY A 627 13.40 -7.39 -69.28
N SER A 628 13.24 -8.72 -69.25
CA SER A 628 12.22 -9.42 -68.52
C SER A 628 12.55 -9.51 -67.02
N PHE A 629 11.53 -9.68 -66.15
CA PHE A 629 11.75 -9.97 -64.74
C PHE A 629 11.74 -11.48 -64.49
N LEU A 630 12.82 -11.98 -63.88
CA LEU A 630 13.05 -13.38 -63.62
C LEU A 630 12.82 -13.68 -62.11
N THR A 631 12.36 -14.89 -61.86
CA THR A 631 12.39 -15.42 -60.50
C THR A 631 13.81 -15.88 -60.13
N PRO A 632 14.20 -15.94 -58.88
CA PRO A 632 15.50 -16.49 -58.47
C PRO A 632 15.72 -17.92 -58.97
N LYS A 633 14.64 -18.70 -59.15
CA LYS A 633 14.68 -20.07 -59.70
C LYS A 633 15.03 -20.10 -61.19
N GLN A 634 14.61 -19.09 -61.94
CA GLN A 634 14.86 -18.99 -63.39
C GLN A 634 16.15 -18.26 -63.72
N ALA A 635 16.62 -17.43 -62.80
CA ALA A 635 17.75 -16.54 -63.03
C ALA A 635 19.09 -17.30 -62.95
N VAL A 636 19.97 -17.02 -63.87
CA VAL A 636 21.37 -17.48 -63.83
C VAL A 636 22.32 -16.29 -64.01
N ILE A 637 23.45 -16.35 -63.29
CA ILE A 637 24.52 -15.37 -63.47
C ILE A 637 25.26 -15.68 -64.75
N PRO A 638 25.43 -14.71 -65.70
CA PRO A 638 26.22 -14.97 -66.91
C PRO A 638 27.67 -15.26 -66.54
N SER A 639 28.26 -16.18 -67.28
CA SER A 639 29.69 -16.53 -67.20
C SER A 639 30.36 -16.32 -68.55
N ASP A 640 31.51 -16.96 -68.77
CA ASP A 640 32.19 -17.04 -70.05
C ASP A 640 31.53 -18.02 -71.07
N PHE A 641 30.44 -18.67 -70.71
CA PHE A 641 29.62 -19.57 -71.48
C PHE A 641 28.36 -18.89 -71.99
N THR A 642 28.05 -19.06 -73.26
CA THR A 642 26.81 -18.63 -73.93
C THR A 642 25.88 -19.82 -74.20
N ASP A 643 24.68 -19.82 -73.64
CA ASP A 643 23.70 -20.91 -73.90
C ASP A 643 23.33 -21.00 -75.36
N PRO A 644 23.70 -22.10 -76.03
CA PRO A 644 23.48 -22.24 -77.49
C PRO A 644 22.02 -22.41 -77.90
N VAL A 645 21.20 -22.80 -76.91
CA VAL A 645 19.76 -23.03 -77.15
C VAL A 645 18.93 -21.82 -76.71
N GLY A 646 19.50 -20.95 -75.90
CA GLY A 646 18.81 -19.78 -75.38
C GLY A 646 17.70 -20.13 -74.39
N ARG A 647 17.86 -21.23 -73.64
CA ARG A 647 16.86 -21.75 -72.71
C ARG A 647 16.94 -21.00 -71.32
N TYR A 648 18.11 -20.51 -71.01
CA TYR A 648 18.38 -19.87 -69.73
C TYR A 648 18.43 -18.36 -69.88
N ASN A 649 17.61 -17.66 -69.05
CA ASN A 649 17.62 -16.22 -69.05
C ASN A 649 18.70 -15.73 -68.07
N THR A 650 19.74 -15.11 -68.59
CA THR A 650 20.82 -14.54 -67.80
C THR A 650 20.44 -13.17 -67.21
N LEU A 651 20.98 -12.87 -66.01
CA LEU A 651 20.79 -11.58 -65.39
C LEU A 651 21.56 -10.44 -66.10
N ASP A 652 20.99 -9.23 -66.15
CA ASP A 652 21.70 -8.05 -66.59
C ASP A 652 22.64 -7.57 -65.45
N MET A 653 23.89 -8.03 -65.48
CA MET A 653 24.89 -7.76 -64.45
C MET A 653 25.21 -6.29 -64.26
N SER A 654 24.83 -5.40 -65.14
CA SER A 654 24.99 -3.96 -64.95
C SER A 654 24.23 -3.41 -63.74
N PHE A 655 23.26 -4.16 -63.21
CA PHE A 655 22.50 -3.82 -61.98
C PHE A 655 23.04 -4.52 -60.75
N PHE A 656 23.86 -5.56 -60.88
CA PHE A 656 24.28 -6.43 -59.78
C PHE A 656 25.77 -6.38 -59.52
N GLU A 657 26.37 -5.18 -59.45
CA GLU A 657 27.77 -4.97 -59.19
C GLU A 657 28.09 -4.84 -57.67
N GLY A 658 29.26 -5.31 -57.28
CA GLY A 658 29.81 -5.17 -55.94
C GLY A 658 28.96 -5.87 -54.86
N ARG A 659 28.49 -5.13 -53.87
CA ARG A 659 27.67 -5.68 -52.75
C ARG A 659 26.34 -6.32 -53.21
N VAL A 660 25.80 -5.89 -54.35
CA VAL A 660 24.56 -6.44 -54.89
C VAL A 660 24.80 -7.82 -55.48
N GLU A 661 26.01 -8.10 -55.99
CA GLU A 661 26.42 -9.42 -56.42
C GLU A 661 26.48 -10.42 -55.25
N ASP A 662 26.88 -9.95 -54.07
CA ASP A 662 26.83 -10.78 -52.87
C ASP A 662 25.38 -11.17 -52.45
N LEU A 663 24.39 -10.31 -52.70
CA LEU A 663 22.97 -10.66 -52.53
C LEU A 663 22.58 -11.86 -53.41
N LEU A 664 22.94 -11.82 -54.69
CA LEU A 664 22.64 -12.94 -55.62
C LEU A 664 23.28 -14.25 -55.17
N LYS A 665 24.60 -14.22 -54.87
CA LYS A 665 25.37 -15.42 -54.59
C LYS A 665 25.15 -15.98 -53.20
N LYS A 666 25.15 -15.09 -52.16
CA LYS A 666 25.18 -15.50 -50.77
C LYS A 666 23.79 -15.56 -50.11
N ARG A 667 22.81 -14.84 -50.69
CA ARG A 667 21.45 -14.77 -50.11
C ARG A 667 20.42 -15.46 -50.95
N LEU A 668 20.48 -15.30 -52.27
CA LEU A 668 19.54 -15.90 -53.18
C LEU A 668 20.09 -17.20 -53.78
N HIS A 669 21.35 -17.57 -53.50
CA HIS A 669 22.01 -18.78 -53.94
C HIS A 669 21.93 -18.99 -55.47
N ILE A 670 21.98 -17.89 -56.23
CA ILE A 670 21.97 -17.93 -57.69
C ILE A 670 23.37 -18.24 -58.19
N GLU A 671 23.50 -19.29 -58.95
CA GLU A 671 24.77 -19.78 -59.43
C GLU A 671 25.08 -19.27 -60.86
N PRO A 672 26.35 -19.15 -61.24
CA PRO A 672 26.71 -18.88 -62.59
C PRO A 672 26.35 -20.06 -63.49
N LEU A 673 25.89 -19.77 -64.74
CA LEU A 673 25.68 -20.76 -65.75
C LEU A 673 27.03 -21.12 -66.41
N THR A 674 27.75 -22.05 -65.81
CA THR A 674 29.02 -22.56 -66.43
C THR A 674 28.74 -23.65 -67.43
N PHE A 675 29.64 -23.79 -68.39
CA PHE A 675 29.48 -24.79 -69.38
C PHE A 675 29.56 -26.21 -68.80
N GLU A 676 30.39 -26.43 -67.78
CA GLU A 676 30.42 -27.67 -67.01
C GLU A 676 29.03 -28.05 -66.48
N LYS A 677 28.41 -27.10 -65.83
CA LYS A 677 27.06 -27.28 -65.22
C LYS A 677 26.00 -27.54 -66.27
N TYR A 678 26.10 -26.83 -67.39
CA TYR A 678 25.19 -27.06 -68.57
C TYR A 678 25.31 -28.47 -69.10
N ILE A 679 26.52 -29.01 -69.26
CA ILE A 679 26.78 -30.37 -69.70
C ILE A 679 26.26 -31.39 -68.70
N GLU A 680 26.50 -31.15 -67.40
CA GLU A 680 26.11 -32.11 -66.38
C GLU A 680 24.61 -32.18 -66.12
N GLU A 681 23.92 -31.09 -66.15
CA GLU A 681 22.54 -31.02 -65.69
C GLU A 681 21.52 -30.90 -66.85
N HIS A 682 21.90 -30.31 -67.99
CA HIS A 682 20.93 -29.87 -68.98
C HIS A 682 21.15 -30.41 -70.37
N LEU A 683 22.35 -30.74 -70.80
CA LEU A 683 22.69 -31.08 -72.17
C LEU A 683 21.97 -32.34 -72.64
N GLU A 684 21.78 -33.33 -71.78
CA GLU A 684 21.09 -34.61 -72.18
C GLU A 684 19.64 -34.32 -72.51
N GLU A 685 18.90 -33.58 -71.71
CA GLU A 685 17.50 -33.21 -71.95
C GLU A 685 17.36 -32.36 -73.21
N ILE A 686 18.28 -31.42 -73.44
CA ILE A 686 18.31 -30.58 -74.65
C ILE A 686 18.56 -31.41 -75.93
N LEU A 687 19.43 -32.38 -75.85
CA LEU A 687 19.68 -33.29 -77.01
C LEU A 687 18.49 -34.21 -77.27
N GLU A 688 17.77 -34.66 -76.26
CA GLU A 688 16.55 -35.44 -76.38
C GLU A 688 15.41 -34.66 -77.05
N GLU A 689 15.27 -33.36 -76.75
CA GLU A 689 14.29 -32.46 -77.36
C GLU A 689 14.64 -32.17 -78.83
N GLY A 690 15.89 -32.38 -79.27
CA GLY A 690 16.41 -32.11 -80.61
C GLY A 690 16.91 -30.66 -80.75
N LEU A 691 18.01 -30.47 -81.48
CA LEU A 691 18.64 -29.14 -81.71
C LEU A 691 18.42 -28.75 -83.19
N GLU A 692 18.06 -27.51 -83.42
CA GLU A 692 18.12 -26.91 -84.76
C GLU A 692 19.58 -26.77 -85.21
N GLU A 693 19.84 -26.73 -86.52
CA GLU A 693 21.17 -26.61 -87.09
C GLU A 693 22.01 -25.49 -86.55
N ARG A 694 21.40 -24.33 -86.33
CA ARG A 694 22.04 -23.16 -85.71
C ARG A 694 22.42 -23.35 -84.23
N GLN A 695 21.56 -24.03 -83.49
CA GLN A 695 21.77 -24.34 -82.07
C GLN A 695 22.90 -25.37 -81.91
N TYR A 696 22.89 -26.35 -82.76
CA TYR A 696 23.95 -27.34 -82.84
C TYR A 696 25.33 -26.71 -83.16
N ALA A 697 25.37 -25.82 -84.16
CA ALA A 697 26.61 -25.10 -84.50
C ALA A 697 27.11 -24.27 -83.30
N ALA A 698 26.23 -23.58 -82.61
CA ALA A 698 26.60 -22.82 -81.42
C ALA A 698 27.11 -23.71 -80.25
N LEU A 699 26.51 -24.88 -80.05
CA LEU A 699 27.00 -25.88 -79.11
C LEU A 699 28.38 -26.40 -79.44
N VAL A 700 28.66 -26.67 -80.70
CA VAL A 700 30.00 -27.09 -81.16
C VAL A 700 31.01 -25.97 -81.00
N ASP A 701 30.65 -24.73 -81.30
CA ASP A 701 31.52 -23.55 -81.08
C ASP A 701 31.88 -23.39 -79.58
N GLU A 702 30.88 -23.59 -78.70
CA GLU A 702 31.16 -23.52 -77.22
C GLU A 702 32.07 -24.70 -76.80
N LEU A 703 31.84 -25.92 -77.26
CA LEU A 703 32.70 -27.04 -76.94
C LEU A 703 34.16 -26.83 -77.44
N THR A 704 34.35 -26.19 -78.59
CA THR A 704 35.67 -25.88 -79.14
C THR A 704 36.33 -24.71 -78.46
N SER A 705 35.55 -23.76 -77.94
CA SER A 705 36.02 -22.61 -77.24
C SER A 705 36.46 -22.91 -75.75
N HIS A 706 35.94 -24.02 -75.23
CA HIS A 706 36.24 -24.49 -73.86
C HIS A 706 36.98 -25.83 -73.82
N PRO A 707 38.15 -25.97 -74.37
CA PRO A 707 38.84 -27.27 -74.52
C PRO A 707 39.21 -27.91 -73.19
N LYS A 708 39.34 -27.14 -72.14
CA LYS A 708 39.64 -27.61 -70.76
C LYS A 708 38.55 -28.54 -70.22
N ILE A 709 37.33 -28.48 -70.73
CA ILE A 709 36.22 -29.38 -70.34
C ILE A 709 36.55 -30.81 -70.67
N LEU A 710 37.25 -31.01 -71.79
CA LEU A 710 37.68 -32.35 -72.27
C LEU A 710 38.84 -32.92 -71.43
N GLU A 711 39.54 -32.08 -70.69
CA GLU A 711 40.56 -32.52 -69.71
C GLU A 711 39.94 -33.11 -68.46
N ASN A 712 38.69 -32.70 -68.08
CA ASN A 712 37.93 -33.31 -67.03
C ASN A 712 37.40 -34.68 -67.45
N ASN A 713 37.94 -35.75 -66.91
CA ASN A 713 37.60 -37.11 -67.21
C ASN A 713 36.11 -37.46 -67.05
N ARG A 714 35.42 -36.80 -66.07
CA ARG A 714 33.97 -37.05 -65.85
C ARG A 714 33.14 -36.39 -66.92
N LEU A 715 33.37 -35.16 -67.26
CA LEU A 715 32.65 -34.40 -68.26
C LEU A 715 32.92 -35.01 -69.68
N ARG A 716 34.18 -35.35 -69.96
CA ARG A 716 34.56 -36.02 -71.21
C ARG A 716 33.80 -37.29 -71.39
N ARG A 717 33.70 -38.18 -70.37
CA ARG A 717 32.94 -39.46 -70.54
C ARG A 717 31.46 -39.18 -70.77
N ARG A 718 30.88 -38.16 -70.03
CA ARG A 718 29.50 -37.77 -70.21
C ARG A 718 29.25 -37.31 -71.66
N LEU A 719 30.12 -36.49 -72.26
CA LEU A 719 30.04 -36.01 -73.59
C LEU A 719 30.23 -37.16 -74.58
N GLU A 720 31.09 -38.14 -74.28
CA GLU A 720 31.33 -39.34 -75.10
C GLU A 720 30.11 -40.29 -75.14
N ASP A 721 29.21 -40.20 -74.13
CA ASP A 721 28.01 -41.03 -74.01
C ASP A 721 26.72 -40.35 -74.54
N LEU A 722 26.79 -39.06 -74.92
CA LEU A 722 25.68 -38.31 -75.48
C LEU A 722 25.71 -38.26 -77.00
N PRO A 723 24.54 -38.22 -77.73
CA PRO A 723 24.48 -38.16 -79.17
C PRO A 723 24.85 -36.77 -79.71
N LEU A 724 26.16 -36.46 -79.72
CA LEU A 724 26.74 -35.15 -80.09
C LEU A 724 27.28 -35.01 -81.48
N VAL A 725 27.34 -36.07 -82.24
CA VAL A 725 27.93 -36.04 -83.57
C VAL A 725 26.84 -36.14 -84.65
N TRP A 726 26.72 -35.04 -85.40
CA TRP A 726 25.84 -35.06 -86.57
C TRP A 726 26.52 -35.84 -87.69
N THR A 727 25.89 -36.92 -88.14
CA THR A 727 26.41 -37.85 -89.16
C THR A 727 25.95 -37.54 -90.58
N ASN A 728 26.66 -38.09 -91.63
CA ASN A 728 26.26 -37.95 -93.00
C ASN A 728 24.89 -38.62 -93.35
N ALA A 729 24.33 -39.36 -92.38
CA ALA A 729 23.01 -39.97 -92.46
C ALA A 729 21.91 -39.08 -91.95
N ASP A 730 22.25 -37.84 -91.65
CA ASP A 730 21.34 -36.84 -91.07
C ASP A 730 20.74 -37.28 -89.70
N GLU A 731 21.56 -37.95 -88.85
CA GLU A 731 21.23 -38.46 -87.53
C GLU A 731 22.28 -38.02 -86.51
N MET A 732 21.84 -37.76 -85.30
CA MET A 732 22.72 -37.52 -84.13
C MET A 732 23.15 -38.87 -83.55
N ARG A 733 24.46 -39.05 -83.34
CA ARG A 733 25.04 -40.29 -82.76
C ARG A 733 26.05 -40.03 -81.70
N ILE A 734 26.26 -41.00 -80.82
CA ILE A 734 27.24 -40.97 -79.76
C ILE A 734 28.65 -40.98 -80.41
N PRO A 735 29.61 -40.10 -79.94
CA PRO A 735 30.92 -39.99 -80.51
C PRO A 735 31.68 -41.31 -80.64
N ARG A 736 31.51 -42.23 -79.68
CA ARG A 736 32.18 -43.55 -79.74
C ARG A 736 31.75 -44.43 -80.92
N ASP A 737 30.56 -44.19 -81.46
CA ASP A 737 30.01 -44.98 -82.55
C ASP A 737 30.27 -44.36 -83.92
N CYS A 738 31.04 -43.28 -83.94
CA CYS A 738 31.32 -42.49 -85.12
C CYS A 738 32.75 -42.65 -85.60
N TYR A 739 32.92 -42.69 -86.93
CA TYR A 739 34.23 -42.68 -87.59
C TYR A 739 34.38 -41.43 -88.45
N VAL A 740 35.55 -40.79 -88.38
CA VAL A 740 35.89 -39.63 -89.21
C VAL A 740 36.35 -40.17 -90.54
N LYS A 741 35.70 -39.73 -91.63
CA LYS A 741 36.12 -40.10 -93.01
C LYS A 741 37.44 -39.31 -93.25
N THR A 742 38.54 -40.02 -93.29
CA THR A 742 39.81 -39.46 -93.70
C THR A 742 40.04 -39.67 -95.21
N THR A 743 40.74 -38.76 -95.85
CA THR A 743 41.04 -38.79 -97.27
C THR A 743 41.97 -39.91 -97.69
N ASP A 744 42.55 -40.68 -96.75
CA ASP A 744 43.52 -41.72 -96.93
C ASP A 744 43.03 -43.14 -96.66
N LEU A 745 41.68 -43.36 -96.69
CA LEU A 745 41.05 -44.70 -96.74
C LEU A 745 40.30 -44.92 -98.02
#